data_a45b1a8603ace7db87121f6a8abc8e2c
#
_entry.id   a45b1a8603ace7db87121f6a8abc8e2c
#
_cell.length_a   1.000
_cell.length_b   1.000
_cell.length_c   1.000
_cell.angle_alpha   90.00
_cell.angle_beta   90.00
_cell.angle_gamma   90.00
#
_symmetry.space_group_name_H-M   'P 1'
#
loop_
_entity.id
_entity.type
_entity.pdbx_description
1 polymer ?
#
loop_
_entity_poly.entity_id
_entity_poly.type
_entity_poly.pdbx_seq_one_letter_code
_entity_poly.pdbx_strand_id
1 'polypeptide(L)'
;MSWFSKYPNWLYSESLELSNNSIYKESYQFIDRTLISCGEILVHKEETERYCILIVYPDATPYVPPSIYLLRELLSKADTIKLSQKSPNEIPSAVSDKVRFFNRRHQNEDGSICFVEIGDLHNETAEIFKIKDIIKRIRVWLAGRIPKDSREVELFYHFRKRCREIQYLLPDIFFEKEIVKGIFYAGLSTIMPANYFENNKLKKTYVGILITGSNNAGIQILPKVYTRENFVFYAKIPDPKKIMLFLEGKRDSQFEEDIDKEKIIIGYWWDISREPEPFSTIKKLAEYIGSGSEENGLKNLVESLESELRKPADIINIGLRFPGRWQDKDWQMLRLERGNRSVLFKNDFEELKDRLLDYSISSVYQEYITEPYYHKRNMGRADRNILKSTNISLIGCGALGSEMSDCLCKAGIGSLFLVDKEIFNAHNSIRHCIGLNRVSFPKVFALAEYLSLHNPFVNIDTKGCDILKEEFNNYFPSEFIAVSSIADDNVESFLNEKSVEHNRTVFYVRALRGGKAARIFRVKPREDACMSCLALYLKENNDLFINIEEDKDLPVITNECNNPVRPASAADLKLIASITARIIIDYLQGKGTDKNHWIWNTESLEKVNLDDSTWGVIHSRFLPPHPKCVICQGLNEKKVFICREVYKLMKREVKSTDNLETGGVLIGHINKNGEFVIRKATVPGPNAIKKESYFLKDEEFTQKELENAFQNFGSKGLYLGEWHYHPQGTNSPSGTDVKSLTEIAKQDTYRIDSPLLIILSPSFECALTIHDKNGQCVKLPIKLVDDI
;
A
#
# COMPACT_ATOMS: atom_id res chain seq x y z
N MET A 1 -43.52 -8.86 -15.39
CA MET A 1 -44.11 -9.93 -14.59
C MET A 1 -43.69 -9.70 -13.15
N SER A 2 -44.63 -9.57 -12.21
CA SER A 2 -44.34 -9.32 -10.81
C SER A 2 -43.61 -10.51 -10.19
N TRP A 3 -42.82 -10.29 -9.13
CA TRP A 3 -42.08 -11.36 -8.48
C TRP A 3 -43.03 -12.45 -7.93
N PHE A 4 -44.18 -12.07 -7.43
CA PHE A 4 -45.17 -13.03 -6.88
C PHE A 4 -45.83 -13.92 -7.94
N SER A 5 -45.90 -13.44 -9.19
CA SER A 5 -46.32 -14.31 -10.32
C SER A 5 -45.18 -15.26 -10.73
N LYS A 6 -43.95 -14.87 -10.52
CA LYS A 6 -42.75 -15.67 -10.85
C LYS A 6 -42.44 -16.71 -9.75
N TYR A 7 -42.75 -16.40 -8.48
CA TYR A 7 -42.48 -17.25 -7.33
C TYR A 7 -43.76 -17.50 -6.49
N PRO A 8 -44.82 -18.16 -7.02
CA PRO A 8 -46.07 -18.33 -6.32
C PRO A 8 -45.96 -19.19 -5.04
N ASN A 9 -45.04 -20.15 -5.03
CA ASN A 9 -44.80 -20.99 -3.86
C ASN A 9 -44.17 -20.19 -2.69
N TRP A 10 -43.29 -19.22 -3.02
CA TRP A 10 -42.73 -18.32 -2.03
C TRP A 10 -43.83 -17.43 -1.43
N LEU A 11 -44.65 -16.84 -2.27
CA LEU A 11 -45.79 -16.03 -1.84
C LEU A 11 -46.74 -16.82 -0.92
N TYR A 12 -47.06 -18.05 -1.31
CA TYR A 12 -47.91 -18.91 -0.48
C TYR A 12 -47.30 -19.22 0.90
N SER A 13 -45.97 -19.52 0.93
CA SER A 13 -45.24 -19.76 2.17
C SER A 13 -45.24 -18.54 3.10
N GLU A 14 -44.97 -17.35 2.55
CA GLU A 14 -44.95 -16.10 3.30
C GLU A 14 -46.33 -15.77 3.85
N SER A 15 -47.38 -15.90 3.03
CA SER A 15 -48.79 -15.66 3.43
C SER A 15 -49.24 -16.61 4.53
N LEU A 16 -48.88 -17.88 4.44
CA LEU A 16 -49.23 -18.88 5.45
C LEU A 16 -48.54 -18.60 6.80
N GLU A 17 -47.26 -18.24 6.76
CA GLU A 17 -46.51 -17.91 7.98
C GLU A 17 -47.04 -16.64 8.66
N LEU A 18 -47.42 -15.62 7.90
CA LEU A 18 -48.08 -14.42 8.47
C LEU A 18 -49.44 -14.77 9.11
N SER A 19 -50.23 -15.57 8.42
CA SER A 19 -51.58 -15.96 8.94
C SER A 19 -51.53 -16.86 10.17
N ASN A 20 -50.53 -17.74 10.26
CA ASN A 20 -50.37 -18.69 11.37
C ASN A 20 -49.54 -18.14 12.54
N ASN A 21 -48.95 -16.96 12.40
CA ASN A 21 -48.06 -16.42 13.40
C ASN A 21 -48.87 -15.88 14.60
N SER A 22 -48.80 -16.57 15.74
CA SER A 22 -49.53 -16.20 16.97
C SER A 22 -49.13 -14.83 17.55
N ILE A 23 -48.10 -14.24 17.03
CA ILE A 23 -47.54 -12.96 17.47
C ILE A 23 -47.93 -11.83 16.52
N TYR A 24 -48.18 -12.16 15.26
CA TYR A 24 -48.65 -11.24 14.25
C TYR A 24 -50.17 -11.36 14.13
N LYS A 25 -50.92 -10.45 14.72
CA LYS A 25 -52.38 -10.47 14.81
C LYS A 25 -53.00 -9.30 14.06
N GLU A 26 -54.32 -9.39 13.74
CA GLU A 26 -55.06 -8.36 13.06
C GLU A 26 -54.40 -7.85 11.80
N SER A 27 -54.02 -8.79 10.92
CA SER A 27 -53.23 -8.46 9.73
C SER A 27 -54.08 -8.27 8.47
N TYR A 28 -53.68 -7.32 7.65
CA TYR A 28 -54.19 -7.16 6.29
C TYR A 28 -53.02 -7.39 5.31
N GLN A 29 -53.31 -8.23 4.32
CA GLN A 29 -52.32 -8.48 3.25
C GLN A 29 -52.97 -8.16 1.91
N PHE A 30 -52.28 -7.37 1.10
CA PHE A 30 -52.73 -6.98 -0.23
C PHE A 30 -51.63 -7.17 -1.26
N ILE A 31 -52.08 -7.67 -2.41
CA ILE A 31 -51.27 -7.87 -3.61
C ILE A 31 -51.95 -7.15 -4.75
N ASP A 32 -51.32 -6.09 -5.24
CA ASP A 32 -51.73 -5.43 -6.46
C ASP A 32 -50.49 -5.14 -7.31
N ARG A 33 -49.89 -3.99 -7.15
CA ARG A 33 -48.59 -3.66 -7.73
C ARG A 33 -47.45 -4.12 -6.84
N THR A 34 -47.64 -4.03 -5.55
CA THR A 34 -46.69 -4.42 -4.51
C THR A 34 -47.36 -5.31 -3.46
N LEU A 35 -46.72 -6.41 -3.09
CA LEU A 35 -47.15 -7.18 -1.92
C LEU A 35 -46.80 -6.39 -0.66
N ILE A 36 -47.79 -6.06 0.11
CA ILE A 36 -47.66 -5.47 1.46
C ILE A 36 -48.50 -6.23 2.49
N SER A 37 -48.01 -6.18 3.72
CA SER A 37 -48.74 -6.71 4.85
C SER A 37 -48.69 -5.72 6.02
N CYS A 38 -49.85 -5.37 6.59
CA CYS A 38 -49.95 -4.49 7.73
C CYS A 38 -50.64 -5.19 8.89
N GLY A 39 -50.04 -5.14 10.08
CA GLY A 39 -50.63 -5.81 11.25
C GLY A 39 -49.97 -5.38 12.56
N GLU A 40 -50.27 -6.10 13.64
CA GLU A 40 -49.73 -5.88 14.96
C GLU A 40 -48.80 -7.03 15.39
N ILE A 41 -47.69 -6.68 16.05
CA ILE A 41 -46.72 -7.65 16.57
C ILE A 41 -46.56 -7.48 18.10
N LEU A 42 -46.48 -8.60 18.82
CA LEU A 42 -46.13 -8.64 20.24
C LEU A 42 -44.65 -9.00 20.39
N VAL A 43 -43.96 -8.37 21.33
CA VAL A 43 -42.55 -8.71 21.66
C VAL A 43 -42.51 -10.05 22.40
N HIS A 44 -43.39 -10.25 23.40
CA HIS A 44 -43.59 -11.50 24.09
C HIS A 44 -45.08 -11.88 24.07
N LYS A 45 -45.37 -13.19 24.14
CA LYS A 45 -46.75 -13.69 24.11
C LYS A 45 -47.62 -13.18 25.26
N GLU A 46 -47.01 -12.83 26.38
CA GLU A 46 -47.65 -12.41 27.63
C GLU A 46 -47.71 -10.90 27.79
N GLU A 47 -47.11 -10.13 26.87
CA GLU A 47 -47.12 -8.67 26.92
C GLU A 47 -48.40 -8.09 26.31
N THR A 48 -48.83 -6.96 26.88
CA THR A 48 -49.98 -6.17 26.39
C THR A 48 -49.60 -5.16 25.35
N GLU A 49 -48.29 -4.78 25.26
CA GLU A 49 -47.81 -3.77 24.30
C GLU A 49 -47.75 -4.36 22.89
N ARG A 50 -48.52 -3.74 21.99
CA ARG A 50 -48.57 -4.08 20.57
C ARG A 50 -47.85 -3.02 19.74
N TYR A 51 -47.14 -3.45 18.74
CA TYR A 51 -46.46 -2.59 17.81
C TYR A 51 -47.05 -2.76 16.41
N CYS A 52 -47.50 -1.67 15.81
CA CYS A 52 -48.03 -1.68 14.44
C CYS A 52 -46.83 -1.82 13.46
N ILE A 53 -46.96 -2.76 12.54
CA ILE A 53 -45.92 -3.11 11.58
C ILE A 53 -46.45 -3.07 10.15
N LEU A 54 -45.66 -2.51 9.23
CA LEU A 54 -45.86 -2.58 7.79
C LEU A 54 -44.69 -3.33 7.16
N ILE A 55 -45.03 -4.38 6.41
CA ILE A 55 -44.07 -5.21 5.68
C ILE A 55 -44.26 -4.94 4.21
N VAL A 56 -43.17 -4.59 3.50
CA VAL A 56 -43.15 -4.24 2.07
C VAL A 56 -42.18 -5.14 1.35
N TYR A 57 -42.69 -5.93 0.40
CA TYR A 57 -41.85 -6.84 -0.37
C TYR A 57 -41.33 -6.14 -1.62
N PRO A 58 -39.99 -6.02 -1.80
CA PRO A 58 -39.41 -5.43 -2.98
C PRO A 58 -39.59 -6.31 -4.24
N ASP A 59 -39.47 -5.71 -5.42
CA ASP A 59 -39.58 -6.43 -6.71
C ASP A 59 -38.50 -7.52 -6.89
N ALA A 60 -37.39 -7.39 -6.17
CA ALA A 60 -36.31 -8.37 -6.17
C ALA A 60 -36.51 -9.54 -5.19
N THR A 61 -37.68 -9.70 -4.59
CA THR A 61 -38.02 -10.88 -3.78
C THR A 61 -37.93 -12.16 -4.65
N PRO A 62 -37.36 -13.29 -4.18
CA PRO A 62 -36.91 -13.60 -2.82
C PRO A 62 -35.43 -13.27 -2.54
N TYR A 63 -34.73 -12.56 -3.43
CA TYR A 63 -33.28 -12.29 -3.32
C TYR A 63 -32.93 -11.14 -2.38
N VAL A 64 -33.92 -10.34 -2.02
CA VAL A 64 -33.80 -9.21 -1.10
C VAL A 64 -34.88 -9.32 -0.03
N PRO A 65 -34.55 -9.06 1.25
CA PRO A 65 -35.52 -9.11 2.33
C PRO A 65 -36.59 -8.02 2.19
N PRO A 66 -37.78 -8.23 2.73
CA PRO A 66 -38.81 -7.18 2.81
C PRO A 66 -38.35 -6.04 3.68
N SER A 67 -38.77 -4.83 3.35
CA SER A 67 -38.63 -3.63 4.19
C SER A 67 -39.68 -3.63 5.28
N ILE A 68 -39.25 -3.35 6.50
CA ILE A 68 -40.13 -3.35 7.67
C ILE A 68 -40.20 -1.97 8.30
N TYR A 69 -41.39 -1.44 8.44
CA TYR A 69 -41.68 -0.17 9.09
C TYR A 69 -42.50 -0.37 10.35
N LEU A 70 -42.13 0.29 11.42
CA LEU A 70 -42.98 0.40 12.60
C LEU A 70 -43.81 1.68 12.48
N LEU A 71 -45.08 1.55 12.71
CA LEU A 71 -46.05 2.65 12.56
C LEU A 71 -46.55 3.14 13.93
N ARG A 72 -47.03 4.35 14.00
CA ARG A 72 -47.63 4.93 15.22
C ARG A 72 -48.97 4.32 15.48
N GLU A 73 -49.69 3.94 14.44
CA GLU A 73 -50.99 3.34 14.47
C GLU A 73 -51.16 2.33 13.33
N LEU A 74 -52.09 1.40 13.49
CA LEU A 74 -52.43 0.42 12.45
C LEU A 74 -53.11 1.18 11.27
N LEU A 75 -52.61 0.93 10.07
CA LEU A 75 -53.22 1.49 8.87
C LEU A 75 -54.62 0.91 8.67
N SER A 76 -55.55 1.75 8.20
CA SER A 76 -56.85 1.27 7.76
C SER A 76 -56.71 0.29 6.59
N LYS A 77 -57.67 -0.61 6.41
CA LYS A 77 -57.71 -1.52 5.28
C LYS A 77 -57.70 -0.77 3.95
N ALA A 78 -58.41 0.38 3.88
CA ALA A 78 -58.47 1.21 2.70
C ALA A 78 -57.13 1.89 2.36
N ASP A 79 -56.38 2.37 3.37
CA ASP A 79 -55.05 2.94 3.18
C ASP A 79 -54.04 1.86 2.77
N THR A 80 -54.14 0.67 3.31
CA THR A 80 -53.28 -0.48 2.95
C THR A 80 -53.50 -0.88 1.49
N ILE A 81 -54.73 -0.90 0.99
CA ILE A 81 -55.05 -1.12 -0.43
C ILE A 81 -54.41 -0.03 -1.29
N LYS A 82 -54.57 1.24 -0.93
CA LYS A 82 -53.92 2.36 -1.70
C LYS A 82 -52.41 2.25 -1.75
N LEU A 83 -51.78 1.81 -0.66
CA LEU A 83 -50.35 1.59 -0.64
C LEU A 83 -49.92 0.41 -1.54
N SER A 84 -50.70 -0.66 -1.63
CA SER A 84 -50.38 -1.81 -2.49
C SER A 84 -50.36 -1.47 -3.99
N GLN A 85 -51.05 -0.39 -4.39
CA GLN A 85 -51.07 0.11 -5.74
C GLN A 85 -49.80 0.89 -6.11
N LYS A 86 -48.94 1.24 -5.15
CA LYS A 86 -47.68 1.92 -5.34
C LYS A 86 -46.53 0.96 -5.60
N SER A 87 -45.48 1.44 -6.24
CA SER A 87 -44.25 0.67 -6.30
C SER A 87 -43.55 0.60 -4.93
N PRO A 88 -42.72 -0.42 -4.64
CA PRO A 88 -42.01 -0.53 -3.38
C PRO A 88 -41.19 0.73 -3.01
N ASN A 89 -40.62 1.42 -4.00
CA ASN A 89 -39.80 2.62 -3.81
C ASN A 89 -40.62 3.88 -3.46
N GLU A 90 -41.92 3.89 -3.71
CA GLU A 90 -42.80 5.03 -3.38
C GLU A 90 -43.39 4.93 -1.97
N ILE A 91 -43.37 3.73 -1.37
CA ILE A 91 -44.01 3.47 -0.06
C ILE A 91 -43.33 4.22 1.08
N PRO A 92 -41.99 4.28 1.19
CA PRO A 92 -41.33 5.01 2.28
C PRO A 92 -41.81 6.48 2.39
N SER A 93 -41.90 7.18 1.26
CA SER A 93 -42.40 8.56 1.24
C SER A 93 -43.89 8.65 1.60
N ALA A 94 -44.70 7.67 1.19
CA ALA A 94 -46.14 7.65 1.45
C ALA A 94 -46.51 7.34 2.91
N VAL A 95 -45.60 6.78 3.70
CA VAL A 95 -45.81 6.45 5.12
C VAL A 95 -44.94 7.24 6.10
N SER A 96 -44.13 8.17 5.59
CA SER A 96 -43.10 8.90 6.35
C SER A 96 -43.66 9.60 7.60
N ASP A 97 -44.86 10.17 7.54
CA ASP A 97 -45.59 10.85 8.61
C ASP A 97 -46.19 9.85 9.66
N LYS A 98 -46.39 8.61 9.25
CA LYS A 98 -46.97 7.54 10.08
C LYS A 98 -45.91 6.66 10.73
N VAL A 99 -44.67 6.72 10.34
CA VAL A 99 -43.56 5.93 10.90
C VAL A 99 -43.31 6.34 12.35
N ARG A 100 -43.14 5.34 13.23
CA ARG A 100 -42.68 5.48 14.60
C ARG A 100 -41.17 5.32 14.68
N PHE A 101 -40.46 6.37 15.06
CA PHE A 101 -39.02 6.34 15.31
C PHE A 101 -38.70 6.05 16.77
N PHE A 102 -37.81 5.10 17.01
CA PHE A 102 -37.46 4.63 18.36
C PHE A 102 -36.15 5.22 18.87
N ASN A 103 -35.44 6.04 18.04
CA ASN A 103 -34.11 6.55 18.37
C ASN A 103 -33.18 5.40 18.84
N ARG A 104 -33.23 4.29 18.14
CA ARG A 104 -32.40 3.09 18.36
C ARG A 104 -31.58 2.80 17.11
N ARG A 105 -30.49 2.07 17.28
CA ARG A 105 -29.72 1.54 16.16
C ARG A 105 -30.56 0.64 15.26
N HIS A 106 -30.12 0.47 14.03
CA HIS A 106 -30.77 -0.36 13.03
C HIS A 106 -32.17 0.11 12.62
N GLN A 107 -32.49 1.39 12.78
CA GLN A 107 -33.61 2.03 12.15
C GLN A 107 -33.11 3.09 11.16
N ASN A 108 -33.41 2.90 9.87
CA ASN A 108 -32.94 3.76 8.78
C ASN A 108 -33.60 5.14 8.78
N GLU A 109 -33.08 6.08 8.00
CA GLU A 109 -33.64 7.42 7.84
C GLU A 109 -35.10 7.42 7.35
N ASP A 110 -35.44 6.46 6.49
CA ASP A 110 -36.82 6.24 6.01
C ASP A 110 -37.74 5.56 7.03
N GLY A 111 -37.17 5.20 8.21
CA GLY A 111 -37.85 4.51 9.29
C GLY A 111 -37.94 2.99 9.15
N SER A 112 -37.42 2.40 8.08
CA SER A 112 -37.30 0.95 7.96
C SER A 112 -36.30 0.39 8.97
N ILE A 113 -36.48 -0.88 9.37
CA ILE A 113 -35.59 -1.57 10.31
C ILE A 113 -34.55 -2.36 9.53
N CYS A 114 -33.28 -2.17 9.84
CA CYS A 114 -32.19 -3.00 9.38
C CYS A 114 -32.02 -4.21 10.31
N PHE A 115 -32.45 -5.38 9.88
CA PHE A 115 -32.48 -6.62 10.70
C PHE A 115 -31.67 -7.76 10.10
N VAL A 116 -31.07 -7.54 8.92
CA VAL A 116 -30.25 -8.54 8.22
C VAL A 116 -28.78 -8.16 8.36
N GLU A 117 -27.97 -9.05 8.92
CA GLU A 117 -26.52 -8.91 8.94
C GLU A 117 -25.93 -9.34 7.60
N ILE A 118 -24.91 -8.59 7.11
CA ILE A 118 -24.25 -8.91 5.83
C ILE A 118 -23.58 -10.30 5.87
N GLY A 119 -23.16 -10.77 7.05
CA GLY A 119 -22.60 -12.10 7.24
C GLY A 119 -23.59 -13.24 6.94
N ASP A 120 -24.88 -12.99 7.13
CA ASP A 120 -25.94 -13.95 6.85
C ASP A 120 -26.16 -14.18 5.34
N LEU A 121 -25.74 -13.21 4.51
CA LEU A 121 -25.91 -13.27 3.05
C LEU A 121 -24.95 -14.23 2.35
N HIS A 122 -23.88 -14.66 3.01
CA HIS A 122 -22.83 -15.46 2.35
C HIS A 122 -22.92 -16.97 2.56
N ASN A 123 -23.71 -17.42 3.53
CA ASN A 123 -23.68 -18.83 3.95
C ASN A 123 -24.98 -19.62 3.74
N GLU A 124 -26.08 -18.97 3.36
CA GLU A 124 -27.37 -19.65 3.28
C GLU A 124 -28.17 -19.24 2.04
N THR A 125 -28.99 -20.13 1.59
CA THR A 125 -29.95 -19.93 0.51
C THR A 125 -30.99 -18.87 0.91
N ALA A 126 -31.76 -18.35 -0.04
CA ALA A 126 -32.82 -17.33 0.15
C ALA A 126 -33.81 -17.61 1.31
N GLU A 127 -33.67 -18.73 2.00
CA GLU A 127 -34.50 -19.11 3.15
C GLU A 127 -34.38 -18.16 4.36
N ILE A 128 -33.24 -17.48 4.52
CA ILE A 128 -33.04 -16.48 5.59
C ILE A 128 -33.96 -15.27 5.47
N PHE A 129 -34.52 -15.01 4.30
CA PHE A 129 -35.44 -13.90 4.09
C PHE A 129 -36.90 -14.25 4.30
N LYS A 130 -37.19 -15.44 4.82
CA LYS A 130 -38.55 -15.84 5.19
C LYS A 130 -39.07 -14.99 6.34
N ILE A 131 -40.29 -14.54 6.20
CA ILE A 131 -40.96 -13.66 7.20
C ILE A 131 -40.94 -14.21 8.62
N LYS A 132 -40.97 -15.53 8.79
CA LYS A 132 -40.84 -16.21 10.07
C LYS A 132 -39.60 -15.82 10.85
N ASP A 133 -38.45 -15.82 10.19
CA ASP A 133 -37.16 -15.49 10.80
C ASP A 133 -36.97 -13.97 10.94
N ILE A 134 -37.50 -13.23 10.00
CA ILE A 134 -37.53 -11.76 10.06
C ILE A 134 -38.32 -11.29 11.28
N ILE A 135 -39.51 -11.85 11.55
CA ILE A 135 -40.32 -11.50 12.71
C ILE A 135 -39.58 -11.79 14.02
N LYS A 136 -38.84 -12.91 14.10
CA LYS A 136 -38.02 -13.21 15.30
C LYS A 136 -36.96 -12.12 15.52
N ARG A 137 -36.25 -11.67 14.46
CA ARG A 137 -35.24 -10.64 14.54
C ARG A 137 -35.83 -9.29 14.95
N ILE A 138 -36.97 -8.91 14.41
CA ILE A 138 -37.69 -7.67 14.76
C ILE A 138 -38.09 -7.69 16.25
N ARG A 139 -38.53 -8.82 16.75
CA ARG A 139 -38.85 -8.97 18.19
C ARG A 139 -37.62 -8.76 19.07
N VAL A 140 -36.50 -9.34 18.71
CA VAL A 140 -35.21 -9.11 19.40
C VAL A 140 -34.88 -7.64 19.41
N TRP A 141 -35.02 -6.97 18.27
CA TRP A 141 -34.80 -5.54 18.16
C TRP A 141 -35.76 -4.70 19.00
N LEU A 142 -37.06 -5.02 18.98
CA LEU A 142 -38.06 -4.34 19.80
C LEU A 142 -37.79 -4.53 21.30
N ALA A 143 -37.33 -5.70 21.72
CA ALA A 143 -36.91 -5.98 23.09
C ALA A 143 -35.65 -5.22 23.55
N GLY A 144 -35.07 -4.40 22.68
CA GLY A 144 -33.85 -3.64 22.98
C GLY A 144 -32.60 -4.52 23.07
N ARG A 145 -32.66 -5.74 22.59
CA ARG A 145 -31.48 -6.64 22.56
C ARG A 145 -30.77 -6.48 21.24
N ILE A 146 -29.52 -6.08 21.31
CA ILE A 146 -28.60 -6.13 20.16
C ILE A 146 -28.10 -7.59 20.10
N PRO A 147 -28.04 -8.23 18.92
CA PRO A 147 -27.42 -9.54 18.80
C PRO A 147 -26.01 -9.51 19.36
N LYS A 148 -25.66 -10.41 20.27
CA LYS A 148 -24.35 -10.42 20.96
C LYS A 148 -23.16 -10.65 20.00
N ASP A 149 -23.43 -11.15 18.80
CA ASP A 149 -22.44 -11.58 17.82
C ASP A 149 -22.26 -10.60 16.67
N SER A 150 -22.91 -9.43 16.70
CA SER A 150 -22.71 -8.44 15.65
C SER A 150 -21.29 -7.88 15.74
N ARG A 151 -20.39 -8.40 14.90
CA ARG A 151 -19.07 -7.82 14.61
C ARG A 151 -19.25 -6.61 13.69
N GLU A 152 -20.06 -5.64 14.12
CA GLU A 152 -20.24 -4.42 13.37
C GLU A 152 -18.91 -3.67 13.29
N VAL A 153 -18.33 -3.69 12.12
CA VAL A 153 -17.09 -3.00 11.80
C VAL A 153 -17.34 -1.53 11.49
N GLU A 154 -18.58 -1.19 11.15
CA GLU A 154 -19.01 0.17 10.81
C GLU A 154 -20.14 0.59 11.71
N LEU A 155 -19.97 1.75 12.33
CA LEU A 155 -21.00 2.38 13.13
C LEU A 155 -21.91 3.20 12.23
N PHE A 156 -23.01 2.64 11.78
CA PHE A 156 -24.05 3.39 11.11
C PHE A 156 -24.99 3.99 12.17
N TYR A 157 -24.77 5.26 12.44
CA TYR A 157 -25.73 6.01 13.25
C TYR A 157 -26.87 6.47 12.38
N HIS A 158 -27.99 5.81 12.49
CA HIS A 158 -29.22 6.21 11.80
C HIS A 158 -29.91 7.32 12.57
N PHE A 159 -29.37 8.53 12.49
CA PHE A 159 -30.07 9.71 12.94
C PHE A 159 -31.19 10.05 11.95
N ARG A 160 -32.34 10.46 12.48
CA ARG A 160 -33.50 10.87 11.67
C ARG A 160 -33.16 12.01 10.70
N LYS A 161 -32.29 12.95 11.11
CA LYS A 161 -31.80 14.03 10.27
C LYS A 161 -30.30 13.84 10.04
N ARG A 162 -29.91 13.74 8.78
CA ARG A 162 -28.54 13.61 8.36
C ARG A 162 -28.11 14.80 7.52
N CYS A 163 -27.00 15.40 7.88
CA CYS A 163 -26.35 16.41 7.07
C CYS A 163 -25.63 15.71 5.90
N ARG A 164 -25.97 16.07 4.67
CA ARG A 164 -25.34 15.55 3.45
C ARG A 164 -24.36 16.53 2.81
N GLU A 165 -24.25 17.73 3.36
CA GLU A 165 -23.42 18.80 2.80
C GLU A 165 -21.95 18.63 3.15
N ILE A 166 -21.64 17.93 4.22
CA ILE A 166 -20.28 17.73 4.70
C ILE A 166 -20.09 16.30 5.18
N GLN A 167 -18.88 15.77 4.96
CA GLN A 167 -18.38 14.51 5.54
C GLN A 167 -17.07 14.81 6.25
N TYR A 168 -16.78 14.10 7.34
CA TYR A 168 -15.54 14.26 8.06
C TYR A 168 -14.62 13.04 7.91
N LEU A 169 -13.32 13.29 7.74
CA LEU A 169 -12.26 12.29 7.82
C LEU A 169 -11.53 12.46 9.16
N LEU A 170 -11.53 11.43 9.99
CA LEU A 170 -10.95 11.45 11.32
C LEU A 170 -9.64 10.66 11.34
N PRO A 171 -8.47 11.33 11.46
CA PRO A 171 -7.17 10.68 11.57
C PRO A 171 -6.91 10.13 12.98
N ASP A 172 -5.85 9.31 13.12
CA ASP A 172 -5.46 8.60 14.35
C ASP A 172 -5.42 9.47 15.61
N ILE A 173 -4.97 10.70 15.48
CA ILE A 173 -4.84 11.61 16.63
C ILE A 173 -6.15 11.83 17.38
N PHE A 174 -7.28 11.73 16.72
CA PHE A 174 -8.60 11.86 17.37
C PHE A 174 -8.94 10.68 18.27
N PHE A 175 -8.16 9.60 18.22
CA PHE A 175 -8.38 8.39 19.01
C PHE A 175 -7.43 8.28 20.22
N GLU A 176 -6.51 9.23 20.40
CA GLU A 176 -5.60 9.27 21.57
C GLU A 176 -6.35 9.48 22.89
N LYS A 177 -5.87 8.83 23.96
CA LYS A 177 -6.60 8.72 25.23
C LYS A 177 -6.54 9.97 26.11
N GLU A 178 -5.52 10.80 25.96
CA GLU A 178 -5.16 11.82 26.98
C GLU A 178 -6.05 13.05 27.01
N ILE A 179 -6.82 13.32 25.98
CA ILE A 179 -7.65 14.53 25.85
C ILE A 179 -9.12 14.17 26.05
N VAL A 180 -9.84 14.87 26.93
CA VAL A 180 -11.26 14.58 27.26
C VAL A 180 -12.25 15.55 26.61
N LYS A 181 -11.83 16.75 26.22
CA LYS A 181 -12.62 17.71 25.45
C LYS A 181 -11.72 18.69 24.74
N GLY A 182 -12.20 19.31 23.68
CA GLY A 182 -11.41 20.31 22.98
C GLY A 182 -12.13 20.96 21.81
N ILE A 183 -11.37 21.75 21.09
CA ILE A 183 -11.77 22.39 19.85
C ILE A 183 -11.12 21.58 18.73
N PHE A 184 -11.84 21.33 17.67
CA PHE A 184 -11.29 20.81 16.44
C PHE A 184 -11.43 21.82 15.31
N TYR A 185 -10.56 21.69 14.34
CA TYR A 185 -10.59 22.46 13.11
C TYR A 185 -10.74 21.50 11.94
N ALA A 186 -11.54 21.87 10.96
CA ALA A 186 -11.68 21.10 9.73
C ALA A 186 -11.38 21.99 8.55
N GLY A 187 -10.41 21.61 7.74
CA GLY A 187 -10.17 22.19 6.43
C GLY A 187 -11.18 21.64 5.44
N LEU A 188 -11.95 22.51 4.80
CA LEU A 188 -12.86 22.10 3.73
C LEU A 188 -12.09 21.98 2.42
N SER A 189 -12.06 20.81 1.83
CA SER A 189 -11.61 20.62 0.47
C SER A 189 -12.79 20.42 -0.47
N THR A 190 -12.86 21.22 -1.52
CA THR A 190 -13.70 20.93 -2.68
C THR A 190 -13.00 19.90 -3.56
N ILE A 191 -12.97 18.70 -3.09
CA ILE A 191 -12.68 17.61 -3.98
C ILE A 191 -13.86 17.45 -4.89
N MET A 192 -13.59 16.98 -6.11
CA MET A 192 -14.66 16.67 -7.05
C MET A 192 -15.97 16.48 -6.31
N PRO A 193 -16.96 17.31 -6.52
CA PRO A 193 -18.15 17.29 -5.69
C PRO A 193 -18.66 15.87 -5.74
N ALA A 194 -18.74 15.19 -4.58
CA ALA A 194 -19.64 14.09 -4.48
C ALA A 194 -21.01 14.68 -4.75
N ASN A 195 -21.40 14.68 -5.99
CA ASN A 195 -22.66 15.26 -6.40
C ASN A 195 -23.76 14.35 -5.90
N TYR A 196 -24.62 14.82 -5.05
CA TYR A 196 -25.84 14.10 -4.74
C TYR A 196 -27.05 14.88 -5.28
N PHE A 197 -28.06 14.13 -5.66
CA PHE A 197 -29.31 14.70 -6.14
C PHE A 197 -30.29 14.76 -4.98
N GLU A 198 -30.74 15.94 -4.67
CA GLU A 198 -31.83 16.16 -3.76
C GLU A 198 -32.92 16.95 -4.49
N ASN A 199 -34.13 16.41 -4.54
CA ASN A 199 -35.25 17.00 -5.28
C ASN A 199 -34.89 17.33 -6.74
N ASN A 200 -34.20 16.43 -7.45
CA ASN A 200 -33.70 16.62 -8.81
C ASN A 200 -32.74 17.79 -9.02
N LYS A 201 -32.16 18.35 -7.96
CA LYS A 201 -31.12 19.37 -8.05
C LYS A 201 -29.78 18.77 -7.57
N LEU A 202 -28.77 19.04 -8.37
CA LEU A 202 -27.39 18.66 -8.04
C LEU A 202 -26.88 19.54 -6.89
N LYS A 203 -26.51 18.94 -5.76
CA LYS A 203 -25.87 19.61 -4.63
C LYS A 203 -24.42 19.18 -4.48
N LYS A 204 -23.57 20.07 -3.99
CA LYS A 204 -22.16 19.82 -3.72
C LYS A 204 -21.99 19.29 -2.29
N THR A 205 -21.20 18.25 -2.12
CA THR A 205 -20.74 17.74 -0.83
C THR A 205 -19.28 18.14 -0.60
N TYR A 206 -18.98 18.59 0.60
CA TYR A 206 -17.62 18.91 1.02
C TYR A 206 -17.07 17.81 1.93
N VAL A 207 -15.77 17.55 1.84
CA VAL A 207 -15.06 16.68 2.77
C VAL A 207 -14.22 17.54 3.68
N GLY A 208 -14.50 17.50 4.97
CA GLY A 208 -13.74 18.17 6.01
C GLY A 208 -12.73 17.22 6.62
N ILE A 209 -11.47 17.65 6.68
CA ILE A 209 -10.43 16.93 7.39
C ILE A 209 -10.26 17.58 8.74
N LEU A 210 -10.38 16.76 9.77
CA LEU A 210 -10.24 17.24 11.13
C LEU A 210 -8.76 17.43 11.48
N ILE A 211 -8.48 18.60 12.02
CA ILE A 211 -7.18 18.99 12.56
C ILE A 211 -7.40 19.35 14.01
N THR A 212 -6.70 18.71 14.95
CA THR A 212 -6.86 19.11 16.35
C THR A 212 -5.92 20.26 16.71
N GLY A 213 -6.40 21.17 17.58
CA GLY A 213 -5.55 22.04 18.36
C GLY A 213 -5.73 21.69 19.84
N SER A 214 -4.71 21.28 20.54
CA SER A 214 -4.71 21.26 21.99
C SER A 214 -3.88 22.44 22.49
N ASN A 215 -4.33 23.08 23.54
CA ASN A 215 -3.66 24.26 24.11
C ASN A 215 -2.22 23.99 24.60
N ASN A 216 -1.75 22.74 24.66
CA ASN A 216 -0.45 22.39 25.22
C ASN A 216 0.44 21.47 24.37
N ALA A 217 -0.05 20.92 23.30
CA ALA A 217 0.74 20.02 22.47
C ALA A 217 0.54 20.39 21.00
N GLY A 218 1.30 21.22 20.45
CA GLY A 218 1.21 21.73 19.07
C GLY A 218 0.34 20.92 18.11
N ILE A 219 -0.11 21.51 17.04
CA ILE A 219 -0.91 20.82 16.03
C ILE A 219 -0.12 19.62 15.55
N GLN A 220 -0.64 18.43 15.79
CA GLN A 220 -0.20 17.24 15.11
C GLN A 220 -1.02 17.09 13.83
N ILE A 221 -0.32 17.00 12.75
CA ILE A 221 -0.88 16.98 11.42
C ILE A 221 -1.13 15.54 11.03
N LEU A 222 -2.16 15.34 10.23
CA LEU A 222 -2.30 14.19 9.32
C LEU A 222 -0.94 13.73 8.78
N PRO A 223 -0.73 12.45 8.53
CA PRO A 223 0.51 11.91 7.95
C PRO A 223 1.03 12.82 6.84
N LYS A 224 2.32 12.99 6.74
CA LYS A 224 3.03 13.88 5.77
C LYS A 224 2.45 13.90 4.35
N VAL A 225 1.79 12.84 3.98
CA VAL A 225 1.09 12.65 2.71
C VAL A 225 -0.03 13.65 2.47
N TYR A 226 -0.76 14.01 3.52
CA TYR A 226 -1.89 14.92 3.41
C TYR A 226 -1.49 16.39 3.40
N THR A 227 -0.23 16.70 3.64
CA THR A 227 0.30 18.06 3.68
C THR A 227 1.00 18.49 2.40
N ARG A 228 1.14 17.61 1.40
CA ARG A 228 1.78 17.94 0.12
C ARG A 228 0.79 18.62 -0.82
N GLU A 229 1.25 19.68 -1.48
CA GLU A 229 0.49 20.51 -2.44
C GLU A 229 -0.14 19.70 -3.60
N ASN A 230 0.35 18.50 -3.86
CA ASN A 230 -0.06 17.65 -4.96
C ASN A 230 -1.18 16.67 -4.63
N PHE A 231 -1.64 16.66 -3.39
CA PHE A 231 -2.79 15.86 -3.02
C PHE A 231 -4.04 16.55 -3.55
N VAL A 232 -4.63 16.05 -4.61
CA VAL A 232 -5.81 16.64 -5.27
C VAL A 232 -6.94 16.91 -4.27
N PHE A 233 -7.00 16.14 -3.21
CA PHE A 233 -7.97 16.27 -2.13
C PHE A 233 -7.65 17.39 -1.14
N TYR A 234 -6.38 17.77 -1.02
CA TYR A 234 -5.91 18.66 0.04
C TYR A 234 -5.09 19.81 -0.50
N ALA A 235 -5.20 20.02 -1.80
CA ALA A 235 -4.39 20.96 -2.56
C ALA A 235 -4.32 22.38 -1.98
N LYS A 236 -5.00 22.67 -0.89
CA LYS A 236 -4.97 23.98 -0.23
C LYS A 236 -5.31 23.93 1.26
N ILE A 237 -5.03 22.83 1.96
CA ILE A 237 -5.02 22.91 3.43
C ILE A 237 -3.72 23.64 3.79
N PRO A 238 -3.82 24.82 4.39
CA PRO A 238 -2.64 25.57 4.79
C PRO A 238 -1.81 24.75 5.77
N ASP A 239 -0.50 24.95 5.78
CA ASP A 239 0.38 24.38 6.78
C ASP A 239 -0.26 24.56 8.17
N PRO A 240 -0.47 23.50 8.94
CA PRO A 240 -1.12 23.58 10.24
C PRO A 240 -0.43 24.51 11.23
N LYS A 241 0.88 24.69 11.14
CA LYS A 241 1.59 25.74 11.88
C LYS A 241 1.06 27.13 11.48
N LYS A 242 0.76 27.32 10.22
CA LYS A 242 0.17 28.57 9.71
C LYS A 242 -1.28 28.74 10.17
N ILE A 243 -2.07 27.68 10.19
CA ILE A 243 -3.44 27.72 10.76
C ILE A 243 -3.41 28.13 12.23
N MET A 244 -2.46 27.58 13.02
CA MET A 244 -2.36 27.97 14.44
C MET A 244 -1.96 29.41 14.64
N LEU A 245 -0.95 29.88 13.94
CA LEU A 245 -0.53 31.28 14.03
C LEU A 245 -1.69 32.23 13.67
N PHE A 246 -2.50 31.86 12.68
CA PHE A 246 -3.69 32.59 12.30
C PHE A 246 -4.76 32.58 13.42
N LEU A 247 -5.04 31.43 14.00
CA LEU A 247 -6.03 31.26 15.07
C LEU A 247 -5.58 31.90 16.40
N GLU A 248 -4.27 31.97 16.65
CA GLU A 248 -3.67 32.67 17.79
C GLU A 248 -3.60 34.19 17.59
N GLY A 249 -4.08 34.71 16.46
CA GLY A 249 -4.05 36.14 16.14
C GLY A 249 -2.65 36.70 15.85
N LYS A 250 -1.65 35.84 15.71
CA LYS A 250 -0.28 36.22 15.34
C LYS A 250 -0.22 36.38 13.83
N ARG A 251 -0.31 37.63 13.36
CA ARG A 251 -0.27 37.96 11.92
C ARG A 251 1.18 37.94 11.42
N ASP A 252 1.47 37.07 10.48
CA ASP A 252 2.61 37.21 9.61
C ASP A 252 2.11 37.61 8.21
N SER A 253 2.51 38.75 7.72
CA SER A 253 1.97 39.40 6.52
C SER A 253 2.16 38.60 5.22
N GLN A 254 3.00 37.59 5.24
CA GLN A 254 3.19 36.67 4.09
C GLN A 254 2.15 35.53 4.01
N PHE A 255 1.26 35.41 4.99
CA PHE A 255 0.34 34.27 5.13
C PHE A 255 -1.12 34.56 4.76
N GLU A 256 -1.50 35.80 4.53
CA GLU A 256 -2.91 36.15 4.27
C GLU A 256 -3.42 35.67 2.89
N GLU A 257 -2.55 35.43 1.93
CA GLU A 257 -2.94 34.98 0.59
C GLU A 257 -3.24 33.48 0.48
N ASP A 258 -2.75 32.65 1.42
CA ASP A 258 -2.84 31.19 1.34
C ASP A 258 -3.99 30.58 2.16
N ILE A 259 -4.59 31.32 3.08
CA ILE A 259 -5.66 30.80 3.95
C ILE A 259 -7.01 31.39 3.54
N ASP A 260 -7.79 30.59 2.84
CA ASP A 260 -9.17 30.88 2.57
C ASP A 260 -10.00 30.62 3.85
N LYS A 261 -10.34 31.72 4.57
CA LYS A 261 -11.09 31.68 5.84
C LYS A 261 -12.43 30.96 5.73
N GLU A 262 -13.05 31.01 4.54
CA GLU A 262 -14.31 30.34 4.27
C GLU A 262 -14.19 28.80 4.22
N LYS A 263 -12.94 28.28 4.20
CA LYS A 263 -12.65 26.85 4.13
C LYS A 263 -12.24 26.22 5.45
N ILE A 264 -12.25 26.97 6.55
CA ILE A 264 -11.96 26.44 7.89
C ILE A 264 -13.22 26.40 8.72
N ILE A 265 -13.59 25.20 9.16
CA ILE A 265 -14.67 24.99 10.11
C ILE A 265 -14.07 24.82 11.49
N ILE A 266 -14.70 25.46 12.48
CA ILE A 266 -14.42 25.24 13.90
C ILE A 266 -15.52 24.37 14.47
N GLY A 267 -15.14 23.44 15.34
CA GLY A 267 -16.07 22.61 16.09
C GLY A 267 -15.56 22.25 17.48
N TYR A 268 -16.44 21.69 18.26
CA TYR A 268 -16.22 21.39 19.66
C TYR A 268 -16.45 19.92 19.91
N TRP A 269 -15.70 19.29 20.81
CA TRP A 269 -15.88 17.87 21.06
C TRP A 269 -15.72 17.50 22.55
N TRP A 270 -16.39 16.41 22.93
CA TRP A 270 -16.37 15.86 24.28
C TRP A 270 -16.12 14.35 24.25
N ASP A 271 -15.38 13.87 25.27
CA ASP A 271 -15.28 12.44 25.55
C ASP A 271 -16.43 12.05 26.49
N ILE A 272 -17.27 11.13 26.05
CA ILE A 272 -18.44 10.66 26.79
C ILE A 272 -18.23 9.20 27.25
N SER A 273 -18.85 8.83 28.36
CA SER A 273 -18.61 7.56 29.04
C SER A 273 -19.18 6.33 28.35
N ARG A 274 -20.13 6.52 27.44
CA ARG A 274 -20.82 5.44 26.73
C ARG A 274 -21.17 5.87 25.31
N GLU A 275 -21.33 4.88 24.47
CA GLU A 275 -21.80 5.07 23.11
C GLU A 275 -23.18 5.73 23.10
N PRO A 276 -23.38 6.80 22.29
CA PRO A 276 -24.69 7.45 22.17
C PRO A 276 -25.63 6.62 21.30
N GLU A 277 -26.87 6.47 21.75
CA GLU A 277 -27.94 6.06 20.87
C GLU A 277 -28.41 7.24 20.01
N PRO A 278 -29.07 7.01 18.86
CA PRO A 278 -29.61 8.09 18.05
C PRO A 278 -30.55 9.00 18.86
N PHE A 279 -30.28 10.29 18.82
CA PHE A 279 -31.09 11.30 19.50
C PHE A 279 -31.32 12.53 18.59
N SER A 280 -32.29 13.34 18.92
CA SER A 280 -32.69 14.50 18.09
C SER A 280 -32.86 15.80 18.89
N THR A 281 -32.55 15.79 20.17
CA THR A 281 -32.76 16.96 21.04
C THR A 281 -31.50 17.37 21.78
N ILE A 282 -31.29 18.66 21.96
CA ILE A 282 -30.18 19.23 22.73
C ILE A 282 -30.17 18.68 24.19
N LYS A 283 -31.35 18.49 24.79
CA LYS A 283 -31.45 17.90 26.15
C LYS A 283 -30.79 16.53 26.22
N LYS A 284 -31.04 15.69 25.20
CA LYS A 284 -30.42 14.35 25.16
C LYS A 284 -28.92 14.40 24.89
N LEU A 285 -28.47 15.33 24.06
CA LEU A 285 -27.05 15.63 23.89
C LEU A 285 -26.41 16.00 25.23
N ALA A 286 -27.06 16.92 25.98
CA ALA A 286 -26.60 17.33 27.28
C ALA A 286 -26.48 16.16 28.28
N GLU A 287 -27.46 15.26 28.33
CA GLU A 287 -27.36 14.05 29.18
C GLU A 287 -26.09 13.24 28.91
N TYR A 288 -25.71 13.08 27.65
CA TYR A 288 -24.46 12.35 27.30
C TYR A 288 -23.22 13.10 27.78
N ILE A 289 -23.15 14.42 27.53
CA ILE A 289 -22.03 15.26 27.93
C ILE A 289 -21.95 15.42 29.46
N GLY A 290 -23.08 15.47 30.13
CA GLY A 290 -23.20 15.57 31.60
C GLY A 290 -23.13 14.23 32.34
N SER A 291 -22.70 13.15 31.68
CA SER A 291 -22.61 11.80 32.25
C SER A 291 -23.92 11.33 32.92
N GLY A 292 -25.04 11.60 32.28
CA GLY A 292 -26.38 11.26 32.74
C GLY A 292 -27.19 12.41 33.38
N SER A 293 -26.55 13.56 33.63
CA SER A 293 -27.24 14.76 34.14
C SER A 293 -27.48 15.77 33.02
N GLU A 294 -28.74 16.03 32.66
CA GLU A 294 -29.13 17.05 31.69
C GLU A 294 -28.63 18.43 32.10
N GLU A 295 -28.80 18.78 33.38
CA GLU A 295 -28.45 20.11 33.90
C GLU A 295 -26.96 20.39 33.82
N ASN A 296 -26.09 19.41 34.27
CA ASN A 296 -24.65 19.53 34.18
C ASN A 296 -24.18 19.58 32.72
N GLY A 297 -24.81 18.83 31.85
CA GLY A 297 -24.50 18.83 30.42
C GLY A 297 -24.88 20.12 29.73
N LEU A 298 -26.06 20.70 30.04
CA LEU A 298 -26.46 22.01 29.51
C LEU A 298 -25.51 23.10 29.98
N LYS A 299 -25.12 23.09 31.27
CA LYS A 299 -24.11 24.01 31.79
C LYS A 299 -22.78 23.90 31.02
N ASN A 300 -22.27 22.71 30.83
CA ASN A 300 -21.01 22.46 30.12
C ASN A 300 -21.10 22.90 28.64
N LEU A 301 -22.22 22.64 27.98
CA LEU A 301 -22.44 23.06 26.60
C LEU A 301 -22.49 24.60 26.49
N VAL A 302 -23.26 25.28 27.34
CA VAL A 302 -23.36 26.73 27.33
C VAL A 302 -22.01 27.39 27.59
N GLU A 303 -21.26 26.92 28.60
CA GLU A 303 -19.92 27.43 28.91
C GLU A 303 -18.93 27.20 27.74
N SER A 304 -18.97 26.04 27.11
CA SER A 304 -18.06 25.70 26.01
C SER A 304 -18.40 26.41 24.69
N LEU A 305 -19.66 26.71 24.47
CA LEU A 305 -20.19 27.34 23.23
C LEU A 305 -20.54 28.81 23.43
N GLU A 306 -20.10 29.43 24.50
CA GLU A 306 -20.51 30.80 24.86
C GLU A 306 -20.29 31.80 23.72
N SER A 307 -19.17 31.73 23.02
CA SER A 307 -18.84 32.60 21.88
C SER A 307 -19.86 32.46 20.75
N GLU A 308 -20.21 31.21 20.43
CA GLU A 308 -21.15 30.86 19.36
C GLU A 308 -22.60 31.22 19.73
N LEU A 309 -22.92 31.23 21.01
CA LEU A 309 -24.24 31.53 21.52
C LEU A 309 -24.46 33.04 21.74
N ARG A 310 -23.40 33.80 22.10
CA ARG A 310 -23.47 35.27 22.25
C ARG A 310 -23.65 35.98 20.90
N LYS A 311 -22.95 35.44 19.86
CA LYS A 311 -23.15 35.81 18.46
C LYS A 311 -23.71 34.62 17.72
N PRO A 312 -25.05 34.41 17.75
CA PRO A 312 -25.60 33.12 17.38
C PRO A 312 -25.14 32.67 15.99
N ALA A 313 -24.30 31.65 15.97
CA ALA A 313 -23.85 31.00 14.75
C ALA A 313 -25.01 30.22 14.14
N ASP A 314 -25.18 30.29 12.82
CA ASP A 314 -26.21 29.49 12.14
C ASP A 314 -25.91 27.98 12.23
N ILE A 315 -24.66 27.64 12.37
CA ILE A 315 -24.16 26.25 12.41
C ILE A 315 -23.11 26.14 13.50
N ILE A 316 -23.25 25.10 14.35
CA ILE A 316 -22.22 24.68 15.32
C ILE A 316 -21.89 23.21 15.06
N ASN A 317 -20.61 22.90 14.91
CA ASN A 317 -20.16 21.54 14.68
C ASN A 317 -19.71 20.89 15.99
N ILE A 318 -20.14 19.65 16.23
CA ILE A 318 -19.89 18.93 17.48
C ILE A 318 -19.39 17.53 17.19
N GLY A 319 -18.42 17.07 17.99
CA GLY A 319 -17.94 15.70 18.03
C GLY A 319 -18.18 15.07 19.40
N LEU A 320 -18.67 13.85 19.41
CA LEU A 320 -18.74 13.03 20.62
C LEU A 320 -17.78 11.85 20.43
N ARG A 321 -16.82 11.73 21.32
CA ARG A 321 -15.91 10.58 21.38
C ARG A 321 -16.32 9.68 22.53
N PHE A 322 -16.33 8.36 22.32
CA PHE A 322 -16.82 7.38 23.30
C PHE A 322 -16.05 6.06 23.19
N PRO A 323 -16.15 5.16 24.17
CA PRO A 323 -15.54 3.83 24.11
C PRO A 323 -16.00 3.08 22.88
N GLY A 324 -15.04 2.69 22.02
CA GLY A 324 -15.33 1.99 20.78
C GLY A 324 -15.60 0.51 20.97
N ARG A 325 -16.29 -0.10 20.03
CA ARG A 325 -16.55 -1.55 20.00
C ARG A 325 -15.40 -2.31 19.37
N TRP A 326 -14.76 -1.72 18.39
CA TRP A 326 -13.75 -2.34 17.55
C TRP A 326 -12.35 -1.78 17.74
N GLN A 327 -12.29 -0.53 18.11
CA GLN A 327 -11.09 0.19 18.51
C GLN A 327 -11.34 0.87 19.85
N ASP A 328 -10.29 1.33 20.51
CA ASP A 328 -10.40 1.91 21.86
C ASP A 328 -11.42 3.03 21.97
N LYS A 329 -11.58 3.82 20.93
CA LYS A 329 -12.49 4.96 20.85
C LYS A 329 -13.19 5.00 19.49
N ASP A 330 -14.41 5.48 19.52
CA ASP A 330 -15.22 5.80 18.35
C ASP A 330 -15.77 7.22 18.44
N TRP A 331 -16.30 7.73 17.33
CA TRP A 331 -16.78 9.07 17.21
C TRP A 331 -18.18 9.15 16.64
N GLN A 332 -18.92 10.18 17.04
CA GLN A 332 -20.13 10.63 16.38
C GLN A 332 -20.03 12.13 16.09
N MET A 333 -20.03 12.48 14.83
CA MET A 333 -20.02 13.88 14.39
C MET A 333 -21.46 14.36 14.22
N LEU A 334 -21.71 15.56 14.73
CA LEU A 334 -23.01 16.20 14.75
C LEU A 334 -22.90 17.63 14.23
N ARG A 335 -23.98 18.12 13.68
CA ARG A 335 -24.17 19.53 13.30
C ARG A 335 -25.40 20.05 13.97
N LEU A 336 -25.25 21.15 14.67
CA LEU A 336 -26.36 21.91 15.23
C LEU A 336 -26.72 23.03 14.25
N GLU A 337 -27.98 23.15 13.90
CA GLU A 337 -28.50 24.18 12.98
C GLU A 337 -29.50 25.01 13.74
N ARG A 338 -29.31 26.32 13.66
CA ARG A 338 -30.13 27.29 14.37
C ARG A 338 -31.60 27.27 13.91
N GLY A 339 -32.53 27.34 14.86
CA GLY A 339 -33.96 27.51 14.61
C GLY A 339 -34.30 28.96 14.28
N ASN A 340 -35.57 29.20 13.92
CA ASN A 340 -36.04 30.52 13.45
C ASN A 340 -36.55 31.41 14.57
N ARG A 341 -36.28 31.12 15.84
CA ARG A 341 -36.78 31.95 16.95
C ARG A 341 -35.99 33.24 17.10
N SER A 342 -36.64 34.39 17.12
CA SER A 342 -36.01 35.64 17.47
C SER A 342 -35.79 35.72 18.98
N VAL A 343 -34.58 36.08 19.42
CA VAL A 343 -34.22 36.09 20.85
C VAL A 343 -33.99 37.51 21.34
N LEU A 344 -34.42 37.79 22.56
CA LEU A 344 -34.21 39.04 23.29
C LEU A 344 -32.80 39.12 23.92
N PHE A 345 -32.28 40.30 24.11
CA PHE A 345 -30.86 40.64 24.20
C PHE A 345 -30.24 40.74 25.61
N LYS A 346 -30.39 39.79 26.52
CA LYS A 346 -29.71 39.90 27.83
C LYS A 346 -28.32 39.22 27.95
N ASN A 347 -28.04 38.18 27.14
CA ASN A 347 -26.79 37.42 27.18
C ASN A 347 -26.43 36.82 28.56
N ASP A 348 -27.43 36.59 29.44
CA ASP A 348 -27.23 35.82 30.65
C ASP A 348 -27.26 34.29 30.39
N PHE A 349 -26.96 33.51 31.39
CA PHE A 349 -26.88 32.07 31.25
C PHE A 349 -28.20 31.42 30.78
N GLU A 350 -29.33 31.89 31.30
CA GLU A 350 -30.65 31.32 30.93
C GLU A 350 -31.01 31.66 29.49
N GLU A 351 -30.68 32.86 29.03
CA GLU A 351 -30.89 33.23 27.63
C GLU A 351 -29.98 32.42 26.67
N LEU A 352 -28.68 32.20 27.04
CA LEU A 352 -27.80 31.40 26.24
C LEU A 352 -28.23 29.91 26.18
N LYS A 353 -28.79 29.40 27.27
CA LYS A 353 -29.38 28.08 27.35
C LYS A 353 -30.65 27.98 26.46
N ASP A 354 -31.51 28.94 26.49
CA ASP A 354 -32.70 28.97 25.61
C ASP A 354 -32.33 29.05 24.14
N ARG A 355 -31.29 29.82 23.80
CA ARG A 355 -30.70 29.84 22.43
C ARG A 355 -30.19 28.49 22.02
N LEU A 356 -29.43 27.83 22.89
CA LEU A 356 -28.91 26.49 22.64
C LEU A 356 -30.02 25.46 22.38
N LEU A 357 -31.11 25.53 23.17
CA LEU A 357 -32.26 24.65 23.01
C LEU A 357 -33.04 24.84 21.70
N ASP A 358 -32.88 25.98 21.03
CA ASP A 358 -33.49 26.26 19.72
C ASP A 358 -32.76 25.59 18.53
N TYR A 359 -31.55 25.07 18.75
CA TYR A 359 -30.83 24.35 17.69
C TYR A 359 -31.43 22.97 17.43
N SER A 360 -31.55 22.62 16.18
CA SER A 360 -31.84 21.24 15.73
C SER A 360 -30.55 20.48 15.52
N ILE A 361 -30.59 19.15 15.71
CA ILE A 361 -29.42 18.27 15.57
C ILE A 361 -29.54 17.44 14.30
N SER A 362 -28.47 17.37 13.53
CA SER A 362 -28.27 16.41 12.45
C SER A 362 -26.96 15.64 12.64
N SER A 363 -26.93 14.38 12.27
CA SER A 363 -25.68 13.59 12.21
C SER A 363 -24.90 13.98 10.98
N VAL A 364 -23.58 13.92 11.08
CA VAL A 364 -22.67 14.12 9.97
C VAL A 364 -21.93 12.80 9.72
N TYR A 365 -21.82 12.41 8.45
CA TYR A 365 -21.09 11.22 8.08
C TYR A 365 -19.60 11.37 8.38
N GLN A 366 -18.98 10.36 8.93
CA GLN A 366 -17.55 10.32 9.21
C GLN A 366 -16.93 9.02 8.70
N GLU A 367 -15.69 9.14 8.25
CA GLU A 367 -14.82 8.04 7.88
C GLU A 367 -13.57 8.10 8.74
N TYR A 368 -13.05 6.95 9.14
CA TYR A 368 -11.85 6.88 9.96
C TYR A 368 -10.63 6.63 9.08
N ILE A 369 -9.61 7.44 9.27
CA ILE A 369 -8.28 7.23 8.70
C ILE A 369 -7.37 6.78 9.85
N THR A 370 -7.68 5.62 10.40
CA THR A 370 -6.85 4.92 11.39
C THR A 370 -6.32 3.64 10.79
N GLU A 371 -5.13 3.23 11.18
CA GLU A 371 -4.51 2.04 10.61
C GLU A 371 -5.39 0.78 10.78
N PRO A 372 -5.96 0.48 11.96
CA PRO A 372 -6.85 -0.67 12.14
C PRO A 372 -8.09 -0.62 11.24
N TYR A 373 -8.74 0.54 11.15
CA TYR A 373 -9.93 0.71 10.32
C TYR A 373 -9.61 0.60 8.83
N TYR A 374 -8.49 1.19 8.41
CA TYR A 374 -8.04 1.18 7.02
C TYR A 374 -7.78 -0.25 6.51
N HIS A 375 -7.22 -1.08 7.38
CA HIS A 375 -6.89 -2.47 7.07
C HIS A 375 -7.96 -3.49 7.48
N LYS A 376 -9.16 -3.05 7.86
CA LYS A 376 -10.23 -3.96 8.33
C LYS A 376 -10.54 -5.11 7.36
N ARG A 377 -10.44 -4.88 6.05
CA ARG A 377 -10.67 -5.90 5.01
C ARG A 377 -9.48 -6.84 4.80
N ASN A 378 -8.31 -6.48 5.32
CA ASN A 378 -7.10 -7.32 5.27
C ASN A 378 -6.99 -8.24 6.50
N MET A 379 -7.90 -8.12 7.47
CA MET A 379 -7.88 -8.90 8.70
C MET A 379 -7.91 -10.41 8.45
N GLY A 380 -7.07 -11.16 9.19
CA GLY A 380 -6.99 -12.61 9.10
C GLY A 380 -6.35 -13.16 7.83
N ARG A 381 -5.90 -12.29 6.89
CA ARG A 381 -5.22 -12.72 5.66
C ARG A 381 -3.71 -12.77 5.80
N ALA A 382 -3.15 -11.85 6.58
CA ALA A 382 -1.73 -11.80 6.90
C ALA A 382 -1.56 -11.26 8.32
N ASP A 383 -0.46 -11.62 8.99
CA ASP A 383 -0.12 -11.05 10.29
C ASP A 383 0.32 -9.59 10.11
N ARG A 384 -0.48 -8.68 10.64
CA ARG A 384 -0.26 -7.23 10.51
C ARG A 384 1.02 -6.78 11.20
N ASN A 385 1.38 -7.35 12.33
CA ASN A 385 2.57 -6.96 13.07
C ASN A 385 3.83 -7.31 12.28
N ILE A 386 3.85 -8.48 11.64
CA ILE A 386 4.96 -8.90 10.77
C ILE A 386 5.07 -7.95 9.57
N LEU A 387 3.97 -7.65 8.89
CA LEU A 387 4.00 -6.75 7.73
C LEU A 387 4.43 -5.34 8.14
N LYS A 388 3.90 -4.81 9.22
CA LYS A 388 4.23 -3.47 9.73
C LYS A 388 5.68 -3.33 10.17
N SER A 389 6.31 -4.40 10.66
CA SER A 389 7.73 -4.41 11.02
C SER A 389 8.67 -4.68 9.85
N THR A 390 8.14 -4.94 8.66
CA THR A 390 8.95 -5.29 7.49
C THR A 390 9.30 -4.07 6.66
N ASN A 391 10.56 -4.00 6.25
CA ASN A 391 11.10 -2.95 5.39
C ASN A 391 11.55 -3.56 4.06
N ILE A 392 11.10 -3.01 2.94
CA ILE A 392 11.42 -3.50 1.60
C ILE A 392 12.07 -2.40 0.76
N SER A 393 13.25 -2.68 0.20
CA SER A 393 13.89 -1.87 -0.83
C SER A 393 13.45 -2.39 -2.21
N LEU A 394 12.66 -1.61 -2.92
CA LEU A 394 12.25 -1.92 -4.29
C LEU A 394 13.21 -1.28 -5.28
N ILE A 395 14.02 -2.10 -5.93
CA ILE A 395 15.04 -1.68 -6.89
C ILE A 395 14.53 -1.91 -8.31
N GLY A 396 14.26 -0.83 -9.02
CA GLY A 396 13.53 -0.81 -10.29
C GLY A 396 12.04 -0.49 -10.09
N CYS A 397 11.65 0.75 -10.38
CA CYS A 397 10.27 1.24 -10.29
C CYS A 397 9.59 1.28 -11.68
N GLY A 398 9.91 0.32 -12.55
CA GLY A 398 9.27 0.16 -13.85
C GLY A 398 7.86 -0.43 -13.76
N ALA A 399 7.35 -0.94 -14.88
CA ALA A 399 6.01 -1.52 -14.95
C ALA A 399 5.76 -2.60 -13.89
N LEU A 400 6.67 -3.56 -13.74
CA LEU A 400 6.53 -4.65 -12.79
C LEU A 400 6.73 -4.17 -11.34
N GLY A 401 7.78 -3.35 -11.10
CA GLY A 401 8.10 -2.84 -9.77
C GLY A 401 7.00 -1.94 -9.20
N SER A 402 6.40 -1.08 -10.03
CA SER A 402 5.31 -0.22 -9.58
C SER A 402 4.06 -0.98 -9.14
N GLU A 403 3.68 -2.01 -9.88
CA GLU A 403 2.52 -2.85 -9.54
C GLU A 403 2.79 -3.72 -8.30
N MET A 404 4.03 -4.23 -8.13
CA MET A 404 4.42 -4.93 -6.90
C MET A 404 4.38 -4.01 -5.68
N SER A 405 4.91 -2.79 -5.81
CA SER A 405 4.89 -1.82 -4.72
C SER A 405 3.48 -1.42 -4.32
N ASP A 406 2.55 -1.31 -5.29
CA ASP A 406 1.12 -1.05 -5.02
C ASP A 406 0.50 -2.19 -4.20
N CYS A 407 0.75 -3.44 -4.58
CA CYS A 407 0.28 -4.61 -3.83
C CYS A 407 0.84 -4.66 -2.40
N LEU A 408 2.15 -4.43 -2.23
CA LEU A 408 2.83 -4.45 -0.93
C LEU A 408 2.39 -3.29 -0.04
N CYS A 409 2.25 -2.09 -0.60
CA CYS A 409 1.74 -0.92 0.09
C CYS A 409 0.31 -1.15 0.61
N LYS A 410 -0.59 -1.65 -0.23
CA LYS A 410 -1.98 -1.97 0.14
C LYS A 410 -2.08 -3.12 1.13
N ALA A 411 -1.13 -4.06 1.12
CA ALA A 411 -1.03 -5.09 2.15
C ALA A 411 -0.60 -4.53 3.51
N GLY A 412 0.06 -3.36 3.53
CA GLY A 412 0.47 -2.65 4.74
C GLY A 412 1.86 -3.03 5.25
N ILE A 413 2.81 -3.14 4.34
CA ILE A 413 4.25 -3.19 4.68
C ILE A 413 4.63 -1.92 5.46
N GLY A 414 5.51 -2.04 6.45
CA GLY A 414 5.92 -0.92 7.31
C GLY A 414 6.66 0.16 6.55
N SER A 415 7.64 -0.21 5.72
CA SER A 415 8.43 0.75 4.93
C SER A 415 8.71 0.24 3.53
N LEU A 416 8.65 1.15 2.55
CA LEU A 416 9.09 0.95 1.18
C LEU A 416 10.18 1.96 0.85
N PHE A 417 11.33 1.49 0.39
CA PHE A 417 12.39 2.31 -0.13
C PHE A 417 12.49 2.13 -1.65
N LEU A 418 12.06 3.13 -2.40
CA LEU A 418 11.96 3.08 -3.86
C LEU A 418 13.24 3.57 -4.51
N VAL A 419 13.86 2.73 -5.34
CA VAL A 419 15.14 3.01 -6.00
C VAL A 419 14.99 2.87 -7.51
N ASP A 420 15.20 3.96 -8.24
CA ASP A 420 15.21 3.97 -9.71
C ASP A 420 15.90 5.24 -10.22
N LYS A 421 16.62 5.17 -11.35
CA LYS A 421 17.28 6.32 -11.97
C LYS A 421 16.44 7.04 -13.02
N GLU A 422 15.35 6.45 -13.46
CA GLU A 422 14.62 6.89 -14.64
C GLU A 422 13.55 7.93 -14.35
N ILE A 423 13.23 8.69 -15.40
CA ILE A 423 12.11 9.62 -15.45
C ILE A 423 10.89 8.90 -16.03
N PHE A 424 9.72 9.25 -15.57
CA PHE A 424 8.46 8.70 -16.04
C PHE A 424 8.07 9.32 -17.38
N ASN A 425 7.99 8.51 -18.41
CA ASN A 425 7.62 8.90 -19.77
C ASN A 425 6.17 8.54 -20.11
N ALA A 426 5.57 9.22 -21.07
CA ALA A 426 4.17 9.01 -21.45
C ALA A 426 3.83 7.56 -21.79
N HIS A 427 4.72 6.85 -22.51
CA HIS A 427 4.53 5.45 -22.89
C HIS A 427 4.60 4.48 -21.70
N ASN A 428 5.13 4.91 -20.56
CA ASN A 428 5.13 4.09 -19.35
C ASN A 428 3.72 3.94 -18.77
N SER A 429 2.86 4.94 -18.92
CA SER A 429 1.53 5.00 -18.28
C SER A 429 0.62 3.81 -18.61
N ILE A 430 0.77 3.21 -19.79
CA ILE A 430 -0.06 2.06 -20.20
C ILE A 430 0.24 0.78 -19.40
N ARG A 431 1.43 0.68 -18.79
CA ARG A 431 1.89 -0.51 -18.05
C ARG A 431 2.29 -0.22 -16.61
N HIS A 432 2.10 1.01 -16.15
CA HIS A 432 2.49 1.47 -14.84
C HIS A 432 1.25 1.86 -14.04
N CYS A 433 1.28 1.75 -12.71
CA CYS A 433 0.16 2.20 -11.88
C CYS A 433 -0.01 3.74 -11.87
N ILE A 434 1.00 4.50 -12.33
CA ILE A 434 0.97 5.96 -12.42
C ILE A 434 0.40 6.41 -13.76
N GLY A 435 -0.41 7.47 -13.73
CA GLY A 435 -1.04 8.05 -14.93
C GLY A 435 -0.22 9.16 -15.59
N LEU A 436 -0.73 9.65 -16.73
CA LEU A 436 -0.11 10.70 -17.57
C LEU A 436 0.16 12.02 -16.83
N ASN A 437 -0.55 12.28 -15.73
CA ASN A 437 -0.37 13.51 -14.92
C ASN A 437 0.99 13.59 -14.21
N ARG A 438 1.85 12.56 -14.32
CA ARG A 438 3.19 12.50 -13.73
C ARG A 438 4.31 12.33 -14.76
N VAL A 439 4.02 12.57 -16.04
CA VAL A 439 5.06 12.59 -17.09
C VAL A 439 6.12 13.63 -16.77
N SER A 440 7.38 13.28 -17.00
CA SER A 440 8.60 14.08 -16.71
C SER A 440 8.99 14.16 -15.24
N PHE A 441 8.29 13.48 -14.32
CA PHE A 441 8.75 13.33 -12.94
C PHE A 441 9.70 12.12 -12.81
N PRO A 442 10.67 12.15 -11.87
CA PRO A 442 11.40 10.92 -11.50
C PRO A 442 10.43 9.84 -11.05
N LYS A 443 10.59 8.61 -11.58
CA LYS A 443 9.67 7.49 -11.30
C LYS A 443 9.47 7.26 -9.80
N VAL A 444 10.54 7.33 -9.02
CA VAL A 444 10.49 7.12 -7.56
C VAL A 444 9.60 8.12 -6.84
N PHE A 445 9.63 9.40 -7.20
CA PHE A 445 8.80 10.42 -6.57
C PHE A 445 7.33 10.30 -6.97
N ALA A 446 7.08 10.10 -8.27
CA ALA A 446 5.73 9.90 -8.78
C ALA A 446 5.06 8.67 -8.16
N LEU A 447 5.84 7.58 -8.00
CA LEU A 447 5.37 6.35 -7.40
C LEU A 447 5.14 6.50 -5.89
N ALA A 448 6.05 7.16 -5.16
CA ALA A 448 5.88 7.42 -3.74
C ALA A 448 4.62 8.23 -3.45
N GLU A 449 4.34 9.24 -4.26
CA GLU A 449 3.12 10.03 -4.16
C GLU A 449 1.87 9.16 -4.40
N TYR A 450 1.86 8.38 -5.47
CA TYR A 450 0.76 7.46 -5.78
C TYR A 450 0.48 6.48 -4.63
N LEU A 451 1.52 5.81 -4.13
CA LEU A 451 1.39 4.83 -3.05
C LEU A 451 0.90 5.45 -1.74
N SER A 452 1.42 6.63 -1.42
CA SER A 452 1.01 7.37 -0.24
C SER A 452 -0.47 7.77 -0.24
N LEU A 453 -1.06 7.96 -1.44
CA LEU A 453 -2.49 8.18 -1.60
C LEU A 453 -3.32 6.93 -1.30
N HIS A 454 -2.73 5.75 -1.48
CA HIS A 454 -3.42 4.49 -1.25
C HIS A 454 -3.25 3.98 0.18
N ASN A 455 -2.10 4.21 0.81
CA ASN A 455 -1.87 3.82 2.19
C ASN A 455 -0.95 4.83 2.91
N PRO A 456 -1.52 5.76 3.67
CA PRO A 456 -0.77 6.79 4.37
C PRO A 456 0.06 6.27 5.55
N PHE A 457 -0.14 5.02 5.97
CA PHE A 457 0.55 4.41 7.12
C PHE A 457 1.85 3.70 6.74
N VAL A 458 2.15 3.59 5.46
CA VAL A 458 3.41 3.04 4.97
C VAL A 458 4.45 4.15 4.91
N ASN A 459 5.61 3.93 5.52
CA ASN A 459 6.72 4.86 5.38
C ASN A 459 7.39 4.67 4.02
N ILE A 460 7.42 5.71 3.19
CA ILE A 460 7.94 5.63 1.82
C ILE A 460 9.09 6.61 1.65
N ASP A 461 10.28 6.06 1.45
CA ASP A 461 11.47 6.80 1.11
C ASP A 461 11.88 6.54 -0.35
N THR A 462 12.65 7.46 -0.93
CA THR A 462 12.99 7.42 -2.35
C THR A 462 14.45 7.75 -2.60
N LYS A 463 15.04 7.06 -3.57
CA LYS A 463 16.39 7.34 -4.08
C LYS A 463 16.40 7.30 -5.60
N GLY A 464 16.53 8.44 -6.23
CA GLY A 464 16.72 8.57 -7.68
C GLY A 464 18.19 8.37 -8.03
N CYS A 465 18.67 7.13 -8.22
CA CYS A 465 20.07 6.86 -8.49
C CYS A 465 20.31 5.66 -9.41
N ASP A 466 21.48 5.64 -10.03
CA ASP A 466 22.04 4.46 -10.68
C ASP A 466 22.83 3.65 -9.64
N ILE A 467 22.36 2.44 -9.30
CA ILE A 467 22.97 1.61 -8.25
C ILE A 467 24.41 1.19 -8.56
N LEU A 468 24.83 1.20 -9.83
CA LEU A 468 26.22 0.93 -10.23
C LEU A 468 27.19 2.06 -9.78
N LYS A 469 26.67 3.25 -9.48
CA LYS A 469 27.43 4.45 -9.13
C LYS A 469 27.22 4.90 -7.68
N GLU A 470 26.43 4.16 -6.92
CA GLU A 470 26.04 4.51 -5.58
C GLU A 470 26.61 3.52 -4.56
N GLU A 471 26.89 3.96 -3.35
CA GLU A 471 27.26 3.09 -2.25
C GLU A 471 26.12 2.13 -1.88
N PHE A 472 26.44 0.86 -1.62
CA PHE A 472 25.45 -0.20 -1.42
C PHE A 472 24.41 0.10 -0.35
N ASN A 473 24.83 0.57 0.82
CA ASN A 473 23.92 0.87 1.92
C ASN A 473 23.02 2.09 1.68
N ASN A 474 23.35 2.96 0.71
CA ASN A 474 22.55 4.12 0.38
C ASN A 474 21.28 3.79 -0.42
N TYR A 475 21.22 2.63 -1.06
CA TYR A 475 20.05 2.15 -1.78
C TYR A 475 19.51 0.82 -1.26
N PHE A 476 20.26 0.12 -0.42
CA PHE A 476 19.83 -1.10 0.22
C PHE A 476 20.29 -1.11 1.70
N PRO A 477 19.54 -0.43 2.60
CA PRO A 477 19.86 -0.37 4.02
C PRO A 477 19.88 -1.74 4.70
N SER A 478 20.53 -1.83 5.86
CA SER A 478 20.83 -3.11 6.51
C SER A 478 19.63 -3.92 6.97
N GLU A 479 18.60 -3.24 7.36
CA GLU A 479 17.35 -3.81 7.90
C GLU A 479 16.29 -4.10 6.83
N PHE A 480 16.63 -3.91 5.54
CA PHE A 480 15.71 -4.11 4.44
C PHE A 480 15.92 -5.45 3.75
N ILE A 481 14.85 -5.99 3.19
CA ILE A 481 14.87 -7.02 2.15
C ILE A 481 14.71 -6.31 0.81
N ALA A 482 15.47 -6.70 -0.22
CA ALA A 482 15.29 -6.10 -1.53
C ALA A 482 14.40 -6.93 -2.44
N VAL A 483 13.70 -6.23 -3.33
CA VAL A 483 13.03 -6.80 -4.49
C VAL A 483 13.56 -6.10 -5.73
N SER A 484 14.24 -6.83 -6.60
CA SER A 484 14.77 -6.33 -7.87
C SER A 484 13.83 -6.67 -9.02
N SER A 485 13.45 -5.66 -9.79
CA SER A 485 12.69 -5.79 -11.03
C SER A 485 13.31 -5.00 -12.18
N ILE A 486 14.64 -4.89 -12.15
CA ILE A 486 15.42 -4.15 -13.14
C ILE A 486 15.45 -4.89 -14.48
N ALA A 487 15.54 -6.22 -14.43
CA ALA A 487 15.66 -7.10 -15.60
C ALA A 487 16.88 -6.82 -16.51
N ASP A 488 17.95 -6.28 -15.94
CA ASP A 488 19.26 -6.11 -16.58
C ASP A 488 20.27 -7.07 -15.96
N ASP A 489 20.84 -7.95 -16.75
CA ASP A 489 21.73 -9.02 -16.29
C ASP A 489 22.98 -8.50 -15.58
N ASN A 490 23.56 -7.40 -16.07
CA ASN A 490 24.77 -6.83 -15.49
C ASN A 490 24.48 -6.18 -14.14
N VAL A 491 23.40 -5.37 -14.09
CA VAL A 491 22.98 -4.67 -12.88
C VAL A 491 22.55 -5.67 -11.80
N GLU A 492 21.79 -6.71 -12.17
CA GLU A 492 21.37 -7.74 -11.22
C GLU A 492 22.54 -8.63 -10.78
N SER A 493 23.53 -8.90 -11.65
CA SER A 493 24.75 -9.61 -11.26
C SER A 493 25.57 -8.82 -10.25
N PHE A 494 25.70 -7.49 -10.45
CA PHE A 494 26.34 -6.61 -9.49
C PHE A 494 25.59 -6.58 -8.15
N LEU A 495 24.26 -6.38 -8.20
CA LEU A 495 23.44 -6.40 -7.00
C LEU A 495 23.55 -7.75 -6.26
N ASN A 496 23.54 -8.86 -6.99
CA ASN A 496 23.70 -10.20 -6.42
C ASN A 496 25.01 -10.36 -5.67
N GLU A 497 26.11 -9.94 -6.29
CA GLU A 497 27.42 -10.02 -5.66
C GLU A 497 27.46 -9.20 -4.37
N LYS A 498 27.03 -7.93 -4.42
CA LYS A 498 27.00 -7.06 -3.25
C LYS A 498 26.07 -7.59 -2.16
N SER A 499 24.93 -8.14 -2.54
CA SER A 499 23.97 -8.70 -1.59
C SER A 499 24.51 -9.94 -0.87
N VAL A 500 25.19 -10.81 -1.58
CA VAL A 500 25.86 -12.00 -1.00
C VAL A 500 27.01 -11.57 -0.09
N GLU A 501 27.83 -10.63 -0.52
CA GLU A 501 28.94 -10.05 0.26
C GLU A 501 28.47 -9.46 1.60
N HIS A 502 27.36 -8.72 1.56
CA HIS A 502 26.78 -8.05 2.74
C HIS A 502 25.71 -8.88 3.48
N ASN A 503 25.51 -10.13 3.11
CA ASN A 503 24.53 -11.04 3.68
C ASN A 503 23.07 -10.47 3.65
N ARG A 504 22.62 -9.98 2.47
CA ARG A 504 21.30 -9.39 2.26
C ARG A 504 20.40 -10.27 1.40
N THR A 505 19.15 -10.44 1.81
CA THR A 505 18.16 -11.19 1.04
C THR A 505 17.57 -10.35 -0.09
N VAL A 506 17.55 -10.89 -1.30
CA VAL A 506 17.00 -10.26 -2.50
C VAL A 506 16.03 -11.20 -3.21
N PHE A 507 14.90 -10.69 -3.64
CA PHE A 507 14.02 -11.33 -4.61
C PHE A 507 14.25 -10.72 -5.99
N TYR A 508 14.68 -11.52 -6.94
CA TYR A 508 14.82 -11.13 -8.36
C TYR A 508 13.55 -11.53 -9.10
N VAL A 509 12.96 -10.59 -9.80
CA VAL A 509 11.66 -10.77 -10.46
C VAL A 509 11.75 -10.36 -11.91
N ARG A 510 11.45 -11.29 -12.80
CA ARG A 510 11.48 -11.06 -14.25
C ARG A 510 10.22 -11.57 -14.92
N ALA A 511 9.66 -10.72 -15.77
CA ALA A 511 8.71 -11.15 -16.78
C ALA A 511 9.47 -11.76 -17.96
N LEU A 512 9.07 -12.93 -18.39
CA LEU A 512 9.68 -13.69 -19.47
C LEU A 512 8.67 -13.85 -20.61
N ARG A 513 9.13 -14.12 -21.84
CA ARG A 513 8.29 -14.36 -22.99
C ARG A 513 7.20 -13.29 -23.22
N GLY A 514 7.58 -12.01 -23.11
CA GLY A 514 6.61 -10.92 -23.26
C GLY A 514 5.52 -10.86 -22.18
N GLY A 515 5.78 -11.38 -20.97
CA GLY A 515 4.83 -11.43 -19.87
C GLY A 515 4.03 -12.73 -19.78
N LYS A 516 4.17 -13.65 -20.72
CA LYS A 516 3.50 -14.95 -20.69
C LYS A 516 4.06 -15.90 -19.63
N ALA A 517 5.26 -15.63 -19.15
CA ALA A 517 5.88 -16.35 -18.04
C ALA A 517 6.61 -15.39 -17.11
N ALA A 518 6.86 -15.82 -15.89
CA ALA A 518 7.63 -15.09 -14.91
C ALA A 518 8.59 -16.00 -14.14
N ARG A 519 9.73 -15.43 -13.75
CA ARG A 519 10.64 -16.04 -12.79
C ARG A 519 10.74 -15.16 -11.57
N ILE A 520 10.52 -15.76 -10.41
CA ILE A 520 10.74 -15.14 -9.12
C ILE A 520 11.82 -15.99 -8.44
N PHE A 521 12.92 -15.35 -8.05
CA PHE A 521 14.08 -16.06 -7.52
C PHE A 521 14.55 -15.35 -6.25
N ARG A 522 14.42 -16.02 -5.10
CA ARG A 522 14.94 -15.53 -3.83
C ARG A 522 16.40 -15.94 -3.68
N VAL A 523 17.21 -15.01 -3.26
CA VAL A 523 18.60 -15.24 -2.86
C VAL A 523 18.75 -14.84 -1.41
N LYS A 524 18.77 -15.82 -0.52
CA LYS A 524 19.19 -15.67 0.88
C LYS A 524 20.62 -16.18 0.98
N PRO A 525 21.61 -15.30 1.19
CA PRO A 525 23.01 -15.68 1.13
C PRO A 525 23.34 -16.84 2.06
N ARG A 526 24.19 -17.75 1.60
CA ARG A 526 24.64 -19.00 2.26
C ARG A 526 23.60 -20.12 2.35
N GLU A 527 22.32 -19.83 2.15
CA GLU A 527 21.23 -20.81 2.19
C GLU A 527 20.72 -21.12 0.77
N ASP A 528 20.45 -20.10 -0.02
CA ASP A 528 19.89 -20.21 -1.36
C ASP A 528 20.99 -20.20 -2.45
N ALA A 529 20.70 -20.78 -3.61
CA ALA A 529 21.44 -20.49 -4.83
C ALA A 529 21.39 -18.99 -5.13
N CYS A 530 22.51 -18.39 -5.53
CA CYS A 530 22.55 -17.00 -6.00
C CYS A 530 22.31 -16.91 -7.51
N MET A 531 22.26 -15.70 -8.09
CA MET A 531 22.07 -15.52 -9.54
C MET A 531 23.15 -16.19 -10.38
N SER A 532 24.40 -16.20 -9.89
CA SER A 532 25.49 -16.92 -10.56
C SER A 532 25.32 -18.44 -10.46
N CYS A 533 24.77 -18.98 -9.36
CA CYS A 533 24.39 -20.39 -9.28
C CYS A 533 23.29 -20.70 -10.30
N LEU A 534 22.27 -19.85 -10.42
CA LEU A 534 21.22 -20.03 -11.40
C LEU A 534 21.76 -20.06 -12.82
N ALA A 535 22.70 -19.19 -13.16
CA ALA A 535 23.36 -19.18 -14.48
C ALA A 535 24.12 -20.48 -14.73
N LEU A 536 24.79 -21.05 -13.72
CA LEU A 536 25.48 -22.35 -13.83
C LEU A 536 24.47 -23.49 -14.02
N TYR A 537 23.38 -23.50 -13.25
CA TYR A 537 22.33 -24.51 -13.45
C TYR A 537 21.70 -24.43 -14.83
N LEU A 538 21.51 -23.24 -15.38
CA LEU A 538 21.00 -23.08 -16.75
C LEU A 538 21.97 -23.56 -17.82
N LYS A 539 23.30 -23.51 -17.58
CA LYS A 539 24.31 -24.01 -18.51
C LYS A 539 24.48 -25.53 -18.45
N GLU A 540 24.36 -26.11 -17.25
CA GLU A 540 24.63 -27.54 -17.04
C GLU A 540 23.43 -28.44 -17.29
N ASN A 541 22.22 -27.92 -17.08
CA ASN A 541 21.00 -28.71 -17.19
C ASN A 541 20.12 -28.14 -18.31
N ASN A 542 19.78 -28.98 -19.27
CA ASN A 542 18.67 -28.74 -20.19
C ASN A 542 17.30 -28.89 -19.50
N ASP A 543 17.23 -28.58 -18.20
CA ASP A 543 16.00 -28.58 -17.45
C ASP A 543 15.14 -27.40 -17.89
N LEU A 544 14.20 -27.67 -18.74
CA LEU A 544 13.31 -26.68 -19.33
C LEU A 544 12.47 -25.90 -18.30
N PHE A 545 12.28 -26.46 -17.10
CA PHE A 545 11.65 -25.75 -15.98
C PHE A 545 12.50 -24.55 -15.51
N ILE A 546 13.83 -24.65 -15.58
CA ILE A 546 14.75 -23.56 -15.24
C ILE A 546 14.96 -22.62 -16.42
N ASN A 547 15.13 -23.20 -17.61
CA ASN A 547 15.46 -22.47 -18.83
C ASN A 547 14.22 -22.28 -19.72
N ILE A 548 13.47 -21.22 -19.46
CA ILE A 548 12.34 -20.84 -20.31
C ILE A 548 12.90 -20.09 -21.51
N GLU A 549 12.76 -20.67 -22.70
CA GLU A 549 13.15 -20.01 -23.94
C GLU A 549 12.35 -18.72 -24.17
N GLU A 550 13.05 -17.68 -24.62
CA GLU A 550 12.39 -16.45 -25.02
C GLU A 550 11.60 -16.67 -26.32
N ASP A 551 10.48 -15.98 -26.45
CA ASP A 551 9.65 -15.99 -27.63
C ASP A 551 10.37 -15.25 -28.77
N LYS A 552 10.85 -15.99 -29.76
CA LYS A 552 11.63 -15.47 -30.88
C LYS A 552 10.79 -14.63 -31.85
N ASP A 553 9.47 -14.80 -31.81
CA ASP A 553 8.53 -14.14 -32.71
C ASP A 553 8.06 -12.77 -32.22
N LEU A 554 8.41 -12.37 -31.00
CA LEU A 554 8.08 -11.05 -30.51
C LEU A 554 9.01 -9.98 -31.11
N PRO A 555 8.43 -8.88 -31.65
CA PRO A 555 9.21 -7.81 -32.19
C PRO A 555 10.06 -7.17 -31.09
N VAL A 556 11.36 -7.05 -31.32
CA VAL A 556 12.26 -6.29 -30.44
C VAL A 556 12.15 -4.82 -30.87
N ILE A 557 11.62 -4.01 -29.99
CA ILE A 557 11.60 -2.56 -30.14
C ILE A 557 12.85 -2.02 -29.45
N THR A 558 13.66 -1.25 -30.13
CA THR A 558 14.82 -0.58 -29.54
C THR A 558 14.47 0.86 -29.20
N ASN A 559 14.88 1.32 -28.02
CA ASN A 559 14.86 2.75 -27.68
C ASN A 559 16.05 3.48 -28.33
N GLU A 560 16.16 4.80 -28.14
CA GLU A 560 17.22 5.64 -28.69
C GLU A 560 18.64 5.20 -28.30
N CYS A 561 18.78 4.46 -27.19
CA CYS A 561 20.04 3.90 -26.73
C CYS A 561 20.27 2.45 -27.18
N ASN A 562 19.55 1.98 -28.18
CA ASN A 562 19.61 0.58 -28.66
C ASN A 562 19.26 -0.49 -27.62
N ASN A 563 18.66 -0.13 -26.50
CA ASN A 563 18.21 -1.10 -25.50
C ASN A 563 16.96 -1.82 -26.00
N PRO A 564 16.96 -3.16 -26.03
CA PRO A 564 15.80 -3.91 -26.47
C PRO A 564 14.65 -3.73 -25.47
N VAL A 565 13.52 -3.28 -25.97
CA VAL A 565 12.26 -3.23 -25.24
C VAL A 565 11.38 -4.37 -25.73
N ARG A 566 11.11 -5.32 -24.85
CA ARG A 566 10.21 -6.43 -25.17
C ARG A 566 8.77 -6.05 -24.86
N PRO A 567 7.85 -6.22 -25.80
CA PRO A 567 6.42 -6.02 -25.54
C PRO A 567 5.95 -6.97 -24.44
N ALA A 568 5.13 -6.46 -23.53
CA ALA A 568 4.43 -7.23 -22.53
C ALA A 568 3.07 -6.58 -22.23
N SER A 569 2.05 -7.39 -22.05
CA SER A 569 0.71 -6.92 -21.72
C SER A 569 0.68 -6.36 -20.28
N ALA A 570 -0.05 -5.26 -20.08
CA ALA A 570 -0.25 -4.70 -18.73
C ALA A 570 -0.96 -5.71 -17.80
N ALA A 571 -1.88 -6.50 -18.32
CA ALA A 571 -2.59 -7.52 -17.56
C ALA A 571 -1.64 -8.62 -17.04
N ASP A 572 -0.74 -9.10 -17.91
CA ASP A 572 0.24 -10.12 -17.53
C ASP A 572 1.22 -9.59 -16.49
N LEU A 573 1.71 -8.36 -16.68
CA LEU A 573 2.61 -7.73 -15.70
C LEU A 573 1.96 -7.53 -14.34
N LYS A 574 0.68 -7.14 -14.29
CA LYS A 574 -0.08 -7.02 -13.04
C LYS A 574 -0.27 -8.36 -12.35
N LEU A 575 -0.54 -9.40 -13.11
CA LEU A 575 -0.68 -10.75 -12.58
C LEU A 575 0.65 -11.24 -11.98
N ILE A 576 1.76 -11.06 -12.69
CA ILE A 576 3.11 -11.38 -12.20
C ILE A 576 3.41 -10.61 -10.91
N ALA A 577 3.13 -9.31 -10.89
CA ALA A 577 3.34 -8.47 -9.71
C ALA A 577 2.52 -8.95 -8.50
N SER A 578 1.26 -9.31 -8.71
CA SER A 578 0.37 -9.81 -7.66
C SER A 578 0.83 -11.17 -7.10
N ILE A 579 1.24 -12.09 -7.97
CA ILE A 579 1.81 -13.39 -7.58
C ILE A 579 3.10 -13.18 -6.77
N THR A 580 3.98 -12.31 -7.25
CA THR A 580 5.25 -12.00 -6.57
C THR A 580 5.01 -11.38 -5.20
N ALA A 581 4.14 -10.38 -5.10
CA ALA A 581 3.78 -9.77 -3.82
C ALA A 581 3.22 -10.82 -2.85
N ARG A 582 2.40 -11.76 -3.34
CA ARG A 582 1.88 -12.86 -2.52
C ARG A 582 3.00 -13.79 -2.02
N ILE A 583 3.93 -14.18 -2.87
CA ILE A 583 5.09 -15.02 -2.49
C ILE A 583 5.93 -14.31 -1.43
N ILE A 584 6.19 -13.01 -1.60
CA ILE A 584 6.95 -12.21 -0.62
C ILE A 584 6.19 -12.16 0.72
N ILE A 585 4.90 -11.87 0.71
CA ILE A 585 4.07 -11.82 1.93
C ILE A 585 4.05 -13.18 2.64
N ASP A 586 3.93 -14.28 1.91
CA ASP A 586 3.97 -15.63 2.49
C ASP A 586 5.35 -15.94 3.08
N TYR A 587 6.43 -15.59 2.39
CA TYR A 587 7.79 -15.71 2.92
C TYR A 587 8.00 -14.93 4.23
N LEU A 588 7.54 -13.69 4.29
CA LEU A 588 7.62 -12.86 5.49
C LEU A 588 6.89 -13.49 6.69
N GLN A 589 5.83 -14.25 6.43
CA GLN A 589 5.08 -14.98 7.44
C GLN A 589 5.64 -16.39 7.74
N GLY A 590 6.82 -16.72 7.22
CA GLY A 590 7.45 -18.03 7.41
C GLY A 590 6.85 -19.15 6.56
N LYS A 591 6.02 -18.83 5.56
CA LYS A 591 5.43 -19.80 4.63
C LYS A 591 6.27 -19.94 3.37
N GLY A 592 6.37 -21.14 2.82
CA GLY A 592 7.10 -21.39 1.56
C GLY A 592 8.60 -21.06 1.64
N THR A 593 9.18 -21.04 2.84
CA THR A 593 10.61 -20.77 3.07
C THR A 593 11.52 -21.87 2.54
N ASP A 594 10.97 -23.06 2.33
CA ASP A 594 11.63 -24.25 1.74
C ASP A 594 11.82 -24.14 0.22
N LYS A 595 11.33 -23.08 -0.40
CA LYS A 595 11.49 -22.80 -1.83
C LYS A 595 12.22 -21.49 -2.04
N ASN A 596 12.97 -21.38 -3.13
CA ASN A 596 13.64 -20.13 -3.51
C ASN A 596 13.51 -19.81 -5.00
N HIS A 597 12.89 -20.67 -5.79
CA HIS A 597 12.71 -20.49 -7.21
C HIS A 597 11.28 -20.82 -7.61
N TRP A 598 10.56 -19.85 -8.19
CA TRP A 598 9.20 -19.97 -8.68
C TRP A 598 9.15 -19.57 -10.16
N ILE A 599 8.48 -20.38 -10.94
CA ILE A 599 8.16 -20.09 -12.34
C ILE A 599 6.65 -20.11 -12.48
N TRP A 600 6.10 -19.04 -13.02
CA TRP A 600 4.71 -18.93 -13.39
C TRP A 600 4.58 -18.86 -14.90
N ASN A 601 3.51 -19.41 -15.44
CA ASN A 601 3.26 -19.47 -16.87
C ASN A 601 1.76 -19.33 -17.17
N THR A 602 1.40 -18.54 -18.21
CA THR A 602 0.01 -18.32 -18.65
C THR A 602 -0.41 -19.27 -19.76
N GLU A 603 0.54 -19.83 -20.48
CA GLU A 603 0.26 -20.72 -21.61
C GLU A 603 0.84 -22.10 -21.33
N SER A 604 0.16 -23.13 -21.88
CA SER A 604 0.76 -24.44 -22.02
C SER A 604 2.06 -24.31 -22.84
N LEU A 605 3.18 -24.57 -22.19
CA LEU A 605 4.46 -24.63 -22.86
C LEU A 605 4.61 -26.04 -23.44
N GLU A 606 4.00 -26.29 -24.59
CA GLU A 606 4.07 -27.58 -25.31
C GLU A 606 5.52 -28.12 -25.43
N LYS A 607 6.48 -27.20 -25.42
CA LYS A 607 7.91 -27.53 -25.49
C LYS A 607 8.58 -27.83 -24.13
N VAL A 608 7.85 -27.71 -23.01
CA VAL A 608 8.44 -27.76 -21.67
C VAL A 608 7.97 -28.97 -20.85
N ASN A 609 7.34 -29.96 -21.46
CA ASN A 609 6.78 -31.15 -20.77
C ASN A 609 5.87 -30.78 -19.56
N LEU A 610 5.30 -29.57 -19.57
CA LEU A 610 4.30 -29.17 -18.61
C LEU A 610 2.94 -29.54 -19.18
N ASP A 611 2.15 -30.24 -18.39
CA ASP A 611 0.83 -30.72 -18.76
C ASP A 611 -0.06 -29.58 -19.23
N ASP A 612 -0.87 -29.78 -20.28
CA ASP A 612 -1.76 -28.79 -20.89
C ASP A 612 -2.76 -28.14 -19.91
N SER A 613 -2.95 -28.74 -18.74
CA SER A 613 -3.81 -28.25 -17.67
C SER A 613 -3.17 -27.13 -16.82
N THR A 614 -1.99 -26.64 -17.16
CA THR A 614 -1.16 -25.83 -16.26
C THR A 614 -1.28 -24.31 -16.43
N TRP A 615 -2.34 -23.80 -17.10
CA TRP A 615 -2.56 -22.36 -17.16
C TRP A 615 -2.64 -21.75 -15.76
N GLY A 616 -1.76 -20.80 -15.50
CA GLY A 616 -1.71 -20.12 -14.21
C GLY A 616 -1.12 -20.92 -13.06
N VAL A 617 -0.46 -22.05 -13.31
CA VAL A 617 0.21 -22.84 -12.28
C VAL A 617 1.58 -22.24 -11.94
N ILE A 618 1.88 -22.19 -10.65
CA ILE A 618 3.20 -21.81 -10.14
C ILE A 618 3.99 -23.07 -9.85
N HIS A 619 5.06 -23.27 -10.60
CA HIS A 619 6.03 -24.30 -10.31
C HIS A 619 7.09 -23.76 -9.37
N SER A 620 7.33 -24.43 -8.26
CA SER A 620 8.31 -23.99 -7.27
C SER A 620 9.24 -25.10 -6.84
N ARG A 621 10.49 -24.73 -6.59
CA ARG A 621 11.50 -25.65 -6.08
C ARG A 621 12.58 -24.95 -5.28
N PHE A 622 13.37 -25.70 -4.58
CA PHE A 622 14.57 -25.24 -3.92
C PHE A 622 15.78 -25.51 -4.82
N LEU A 623 16.58 -24.49 -5.07
CA LEU A 623 17.89 -24.58 -5.69
C LEU A 623 18.95 -24.31 -4.63
N PRO A 624 19.79 -25.29 -4.27
CA PRO A 624 20.89 -25.07 -3.35
C PRO A 624 22.02 -24.25 -4.01
N PRO A 625 22.96 -23.69 -3.25
CA PRO A 625 24.19 -23.14 -3.80
C PRO A 625 24.91 -24.15 -4.70
N HIS A 626 25.27 -23.68 -5.91
CA HIS A 626 25.95 -24.57 -6.88
C HIS A 626 27.39 -24.83 -6.46
N PRO A 627 27.89 -26.10 -6.52
CA PRO A 627 29.23 -26.43 -6.06
C PRO A 627 30.37 -25.68 -6.74
N LYS A 628 30.15 -25.23 -7.99
CA LYS A 628 31.12 -24.45 -8.77
C LYS A 628 30.88 -22.95 -8.71
N CYS A 629 29.95 -22.46 -7.90
CA CYS A 629 29.64 -21.04 -7.84
C CYS A 629 30.69 -20.29 -7.02
N VAL A 630 31.41 -19.41 -7.68
CA VAL A 630 32.48 -18.62 -7.07
C VAL A 630 31.95 -17.59 -6.03
N ILE A 631 30.72 -17.10 -6.20
CA ILE A 631 30.11 -16.13 -5.28
C ILE A 631 29.62 -16.83 -4.01
N CYS A 632 28.96 -17.98 -4.12
CA CYS A 632 28.39 -18.70 -2.96
C CYS A 632 29.41 -19.52 -2.19
N GLN A 633 30.36 -20.12 -2.88
CA GLN A 633 31.36 -21.02 -2.24
C GLN A 633 32.42 -20.27 -1.44
N GLY A 634 32.33 -18.96 -1.41
CA GLY A 634 33.13 -18.15 -0.52
C GLY A 634 34.62 -18.23 -0.79
N LEU A 635 35.12 -17.28 -1.43
CA LEU A 635 36.55 -16.98 -1.61
C LEU A 635 37.24 -16.68 -0.27
N ASN A 636 36.83 -17.32 0.80
CA ASN A 636 37.31 -17.00 2.14
C ASN A 636 38.78 -17.45 2.40
N GLU A 637 39.46 -18.03 1.40
CA GLU A 637 40.81 -18.64 1.65
C GLU A 637 41.95 -17.98 0.90
N LYS A 638 41.71 -17.31 -0.23
CA LYS A 638 42.80 -16.64 -0.96
C LYS A 638 42.54 -15.14 -1.11
N LYS A 639 43.54 -14.32 -0.79
CA LYS A 639 43.49 -12.87 -0.88
C LYS A 639 44.52 -12.38 -1.89
N VAL A 640 44.25 -11.19 -2.44
CA VAL A 640 45.21 -10.45 -3.25
C VAL A 640 45.75 -9.30 -2.40
N PHE A 641 47.03 -9.38 -2.06
CA PHE A 641 47.70 -8.30 -1.33
C PHE A 641 48.33 -7.35 -2.34
N ILE A 642 48.04 -6.06 -2.23
CA ILE A 642 48.58 -5.01 -3.06
C ILE A 642 49.27 -3.95 -2.18
N CYS A 643 50.51 -3.59 -2.51
CA CYS A 643 51.19 -2.47 -1.87
C CYS A 643 50.41 -1.19 -2.17
N ARG A 644 50.15 -0.36 -1.14
CA ARG A 644 49.40 0.92 -1.29
C ARG A 644 50.01 1.83 -2.37
N GLU A 645 51.31 1.86 -2.49
CA GLU A 645 51.99 2.69 -3.51
C GLU A 645 51.71 2.17 -4.91
N VAL A 646 51.64 0.85 -5.09
CA VAL A 646 51.28 0.25 -6.39
C VAL A 646 49.83 0.58 -6.73
N TYR A 647 48.95 0.50 -5.75
CA TYR A 647 47.56 0.87 -5.93
C TYR A 647 47.37 2.36 -6.25
N LYS A 648 48.10 3.24 -5.58
CA LYS A 648 48.13 4.69 -5.89
C LYS A 648 48.68 4.98 -7.31
N LEU A 649 49.62 4.19 -7.78
CA LEU A 649 50.15 4.30 -9.15
C LEU A 649 49.07 3.97 -10.17
N MET A 650 48.36 2.83 -9.98
CA MET A 650 47.26 2.44 -10.85
C MET A 650 46.18 3.52 -10.90
N LYS A 651 45.78 4.06 -9.72
CA LYS A 651 44.80 5.15 -9.62
C LYS A 651 45.26 6.47 -10.28
N ARG A 652 46.54 6.79 -10.23
CA ARG A 652 47.10 7.98 -10.93
C ARG A 652 47.04 7.79 -12.44
N GLU A 653 47.37 6.60 -12.91
CA GLU A 653 47.26 6.27 -14.35
C GLU A 653 45.84 6.41 -14.84
N VAL A 654 44.84 5.86 -14.11
CA VAL A 654 43.41 6.01 -14.42
C VAL A 654 43.01 7.48 -14.52
N LYS A 655 43.45 8.32 -13.57
CA LYS A 655 43.13 9.75 -13.57
C LYS A 655 43.71 10.54 -14.76
N SER A 656 44.78 10.01 -15.36
CA SER A 656 45.46 10.65 -16.50
C SER A 656 44.87 10.29 -17.87
N THR A 657 43.88 9.43 -17.94
CA THR A 657 43.43 8.80 -19.20
C THR A 657 42.13 9.35 -19.81
N ASP A 658 41.58 10.47 -19.28
CA ASP A 658 40.40 11.13 -19.84
C ASP A 658 39.25 10.17 -20.25
N ASN A 659 38.88 9.24 -19.38
CA ASN A 659 37.86 8.21 -19.61
C ASN A 659 38.19 7.18 -20.73
N LEU A 660 39.43 6.97 -21.07
CA LEU A 660 39.83 5.87 -21.94
C LEU A 660 40.22 4.63 -21.14
N GLU A 661 40.05 3.46 -21.72
CA GLU A 661 40.57 2.23 -21.15
C GLU A 661 42.10 2.30 -21.05
N THR A 662 42.65 1.87 -19.93
CA THR A 662 44.07 1.75 -19.66
C THR A 662 44.35 0.53 -18.81
N GLY A 663 45.64 0.16 -18.70
CA GLY A 663 46.01 -1.02 -17.94
C GLY A 663 47.49 -1.28 -17.95
N GLY A 664 47.88 -2.47 -17.52
CA GLY A 664 49.25 -2.95 -17.51
C GLY A 664 49.36 -4.35 -16.91
N VAL A 665 50.57 -4.77 -16.60
CA VAL A 665 50.83 -6.07 -15.98
C VAL A 665 51.06 -5.97 -14.48
N LEU A 666 50.68 -7.02 -13.77
CA LEU A 666 50.88 -7.21 -12.33
C LEU A 666 52.09 -8.05 -12.08
N ILE A 667 52.97 -7.61 -11.22
CA ILE A 667 54.26 -8.26 -10.95
C ILE A 667 54.41 -8.52 -9.46
N GLY A 668 54.80 -9.71 -9.08
CA GLY A 668 54.97 -10.15 -7.70
C GLY A 668 55.17 -11.64 -7.56
N HIS A 669 54.59 -12.24 -6.57
CA HIS A 669 54.69 -13.68 -6.33
C HIS A 669 53.42 -14.25 -5.69
N ILE A 670 53.28 -15.57 -5.71
CA ILE A 670 52.26 -16.27 -4.96
C ILE A 670 52.94 -16.78 -3.67
N ASN A 671 52.34 -16.42 -2.51
CA ASN A 671 52.89 -16.83 -1.23
C ASN A 671 52.59 -18.29 -0.90
N LYS A 672 53.08 -18.77 0.26
CA LYS A 672 52.92 -20.20 0.69
C LYS A 672 51.44 -20.60 0.89
N ASN A 673 50.59 -19.66 1.09
CA ASN A 673 49.13 -19.86 1.25
C ASN A 673 48.36 -19.83 -0.09
N GLY A 674 49.07 -19.69 -1.22
CA GLY A 674 48.46 -19.55 -2.54
C GLY A 674 47.82 -18.19 -2.79
N GLU A 675 48.18 -17.16 -2.01
CA GLU A 675 47.67 -15.81 -2.15
C GLU A 675 48.59 -14.95 -3.03
N PHE A 676 48.04 -14.10 -3.84
CA PHE A 676 48.78 -13.18 -4.71
C PHE A 676 49.34 -12.02 -3.92
N VAL A 677 50.62 -11.75 -4.11
CA VAL A 677 51.32 -10.61 -3.49
C VAL A 677 51.89 -9.72 -4.58
N ILE A 678 51.22 -8.60 -4.87
CA ILE A 678 51.57 -7.66 -5.95
C ILE A 678 52.53 -6.62 -5.42
N ARG A 679 53.74 -6.61 -5.95
CA ARG A 679 54.80 -5.69 -5.57
C ARG A 679 55.00 -4.52 -6.53
N LYS A 680 54.64 -4.73 -7.82
CA LYS A 680 54.70 -3.70 -8.86
C LYS A 680 53.54 -3.88 -9.84
N ALA A 681 53.07 -2.80 -10.37
CA ALA A 681 52.20 -2.78 -11.56
C ALA A 681 52.87 -1.89 -12.61
N THR A 682 52.82 -2.28 -13.89
CA THR A 682 53.31 -1.42 -14.96
C THR A 682 52.18 -0.41 -15.35
N VAL A 683 52.64 0.72 -15.89
CA VAL A 683 51.78 1.59 -16.69
C VAL A 683 51.69 1.06 -18.14
N PRO A 684 50.78 1.55 -18.98
CA PRO A 684 50.57 1.01 -20.32
C PRO A 684 51.76 1.04 -21.27
N GLY A 685 52.70 1.94 -21.07
CA GLY A 685 53.84 2.22 -21.95
C GLY A 685 53.58 3.34 -22.96
N PRO A 686 54.66 3.92 -23.56
CA PRO A 686 54.57 5.08 -24.42
C PRO A 686 53.83 4.82 -25.76
N ASN A 687 53.88 3.59 -26.28
CA ASN A 687 53.24 3.19 -27.53
C ASN A 687 51.91 2.46 -27.35
N ALA A 688 51.35 2.49 -26.14
CA ALA A 688 50.06 1.84 -25.85
C ALA A 688 48.92 2.50 -26.61
N ILE A 689 47.96 1.70 -27.05
CA ILE A 689 46.73 2.18 -27.70
C ILE A 689 45.60 2.17 -26.68
N LYS A 690 45.02 3.36 -26.42
CA LYS A 690 43.93 3.58 -25.49
C LYS A 690 42.70 4.07 -26.23
N LYS A 691 41.53 3.44 -26.04
CA LYS A 691 40.24 3.85 -26.58
C LYS A 691 39.16 3.68 -25.47
N GLU A 692 37.94 4.13 -25.71
CA GLU A 692 36.84 4.04 -24.75
C GLU A 692 36.45 2.61 -24.37
N SER A 693 36.68 1.63 -25.27
CA SER A 693 36.31 0.23 -25.09
C SER A 693 37.38 -0.75 -25.56
N TYR A 694 38.62 -0.31 -25.65
CA TYR A 694 39.72 -1.14 -26.11
C TYR A 694 41.06 -0.60 -25.61
N PHE A 695 41.89 -1.49 -25.11
CA PHE A 695 43.24 -1.20 -24.63
C PHE A 695 44.26 -2.22 -25.16
N LEU A 696 45.38 -1.73 -25.65
CA LEU A 696 46.53 -2.55 -26.00
C LEU A 696 47.79 -1.94 -25.37
N LYS A 697 48.44 -2.72 -24.53
CA LYS A 697 49.72 -2.31 -23.88
C LYS A 697 50.87 -2.29 -24.84
N ASP A 698 51.90 -1.52 -24.51
CA ASP A 698 53.18 -1.51 -25.20
C ASP A 698 53.96 -2.76 -24.77
N GLU A 699 54.12 -3.72 -25.68
CA GLU A 699 54.75 -5.05 -25.39
C GLU A 699 56.23 -4.91 -25.06
N GLU A 700 56.99 -4.09 -25.81
CA GLU A 700 58.41 -3.88 -25.62
C GLU A 700 58.71 -3.24 -24.26
N PHE A 701 57.94 -2.20 -23.92
CA PHE A 701 57.99 -1.53 -22.62
C PHE A 701 57.67 -2.52 -21.50
N THR A 702 56.61 -3.31 -21.66
CA THR A 702 56.13 -4.26 -20.66
C THR A 702 57.18 -5.34 -20.41
N GLN A 703 57.81 -5.89 -21.47
CA GLN A 703 58.85 -6.91 -21.36
C GLN A 703 60.06 -6.36 -20.57
N LYS A 704 60.50 -5.16 -20.88
CA LYS A 704 61.60 -4.51 -20.16
C LYS A 704 61.28 -4.28 -18.68
N GLU A 705 60.02 -3.92 -18.34
CA GLU A 705 59.61 -3.72 -16.97
C GLU A 705 59.57 -5.08 -16.19
N LEU A 706 59.21 -6.17 -16.85
CA LEU A 706 59.24 -7.52 -16.27
C LEU A 706 60.70 -7.98 -16.01
N GLU A 707 61.61 -7.75 -16.95
CA GLU A 707 63.04 -8.08 -16.79
C GLU A 707 63.67 -7.30 -15.63
N ASN A 708 63.41 -5.99 -15.56
CA ASN A 708 63.82 -5.12 -14.44
C ASN A 708 63.29 -5.60 -13.10
N ALA A 709 62.00 -6.00 -13.05
CA ALA A 709 61.39 -6.49 -11.83
C ALA A 709 61.98 -7.84 -11.38
N PHE A 710 62.28 -8.73 -12.34
CA PHE A 710 62.94 -10.01 -12.02
C PHE A 710 64.37 -9.77 -11.50
N GLN A 711 65.13 -8.86 -12.11
CA GLN A 711 66.44 -8.50 -11.63
C GLN A 711 66.42 -7.95 -10.20
N ASN A 712 65.45 -7.11 -9.88
CA ASN A 712 65.35 -6.44 -8.56
C ASN A 712 64.76 -7.32 -7.47
N PHE A 713 63.80 -8.19 -7.80
CA PHE A 713 63.03 -8.98 -6.82
C PHE A 713 63.25 -10.50 -6.94
N GLY A 714 64.02 -10.99 -7.93
CA GLY A 714 64.18 -12.42 -8.17
C GLY A 714 62.83 -13.14 -8.36
N SER A 715 62.70 -14.26 -7.68
CA SER A 715 61.48 -15.07 -7.73
C SER A 715 60.20 -14.37 -7.18
N LYS A 716 60.36 -13.18 -6.59
CA LYS A 716 59.24 -12.33 -6.14
C LYS A 716 58.84 -11.26 -7.14
N GLY A 717 59.51 -11.22 -8.32
CA GLY A 717 59.22 -10.27 -9.42
C GLY A 717 58.67 -10.97 -10.68
N LEU A 718 57.85 -11.99 -10.50
CA LEU A 718 57.22 -12.77 -11.59
C LEU A 718 55.97 -12.11 -12.11
N TYR A 719 55.63 -12.42 -13.36
CA TYR A 719 54.33 -12.04 -13.92
C TYR A 719 53.21 -12.73 -13.15
N LEU A 720 52.22 -11.97 -12.71
CA LEU A 720 51.03 -12.49 -11.98
C LEU A 720 49.73 -12.34 -12.76
N GLY A 721 49.69 -11.49 -13.79
CA GLY A 721 48.50 -11.22 -14.54
C GLY A 721 48.45 -9.76 -15.01
N GLU A 722 47.24 -9.24 -15.18
CA GLU A 722 46.98 -7.94 -15.74
C GLU A 722 46.05 -7.08 -14.91
N TRP A 723 46.03 -5.76 -15.13
CA TRP A 723 45.03 -4.87 -14.59
C TRP A 723 44.50 -3.96 -15.69
N HIS A 724 43.17 -3.72 -15.65
CA HIS A 724 42.48 -2.88 -16.63
C HIS A 724 41.63 -1.83 -15.92
N TYR A 725 41.38 -0.72 -16.58
CA TYR A 725 40.42 0.27 -16.19
C TYR A 725 39.26 0.30 -17.19
N HIS A 726 38.02 0.12 -16.71
CA HIS A 726 36.80 0.19 -17.50
C HIS A 726 36.06 1.50 -17.20
N PRO A 727 36.13 2.53 -18.04
CA PRO A 727 35.55 3.84 -17.79
C PRO A 727 34.01 3.81 -17.69
N GLN A 728 33.37 2.86 -18.36
CA GLN A 728 31.91 2.72 -18.33
C GLN A 728 31.37 1.99 -17.08
N GLY A 729 32.19 1.70 -16.10
CA GLY A 729 31.77 1.25 -14.78
C GLY A 729 31.44 -0.24 -14.65
N THR A 730 31.79 -1.09 -15.58
CA THR A 730 31.61 -2.54 -15.46
C THR A 730 32.74 -3.17 -14.64
N ASN A 731 32.39 -4.00 -13.65
CA ASN A 731 33.38 -4.78 -12.87
C ASN A 731 33.51 -6.22 -13.33
N SER A 732 32.91 -6.57 -14.43
CA SER A 732 33.01 -7.90 -15.03
C SER A 732 34.05 -7.89 -16.17
N PRO A 733 34.84 -8.95 -16.31
CA PRO A 733 35.72 -9.06 -17.47
C PRO A 733 34.89 -9.14 -18.74
N SER A 734 35.38 -8.48 -19.79
CA SER A 734 34.85 -8.66 -21.14
C SER A 734 35.15 -10.07 -21.67
N GLY A 735 34.43 -10.50 -22.70
CA GLY A 735 34.74 -11.77 -23.38
C GLY A 735 36.17 -11.81 -23.90
N THR A 736 36.72 -10.64 -24.29
CA THR A 736 38.12 -10.49 -24.74
C THR A 736 39.10 -10.68 -23.60
N ASP A 737 38.83 -10.09 -22.41
CA ASP A 737 39.67 -10.28 -21.21
C ASP A 737 39.77 -11.73 -20.81
N VAL A 738 38.60 -12.43 -20.74
CA VAL A 738 38.56 -13.85 -20.39
C VAL A 738 39.34 -14.70 -21.40
N LYS A 739 39.19 -14.39 -22.68
CA LYS A 739 39.92 -15.11 -23.74
C LYS A 739 41.42 -14.90 -23.62
N SER A 740 41.87 -13.65 -23.46
CA SER A 740 43.29 -13.34 -23.30
C SER A 740 43.91 -14.04 -22.08
N LEU A 741 43.25 -13.98 -20.92
CA LEU A 741 43.70 -14.64 -19.71
C LEU A 741 43.71 -16.17 -19.85
N THR A 742 42.75 -16.74 -20.56
CA THR A 742 42.72 -18.18 -20.83
C THR A 742 43.90 -18.61 -21.75
N GLU A 743 44.24 -17.78 -22.70
CA GLU A 743 45.41 -18.02 -23.56
C GLU A 743 46.71 -17.90 -22.77
N ILE A 744 46.84 -16.91 -21.88
CA ILE A 744 47.99 -16.78 -20.98
C ILE A 744 48.14 -17.98 -20.07
N ALA A 745 47.02 -18.49 -19.47
CA ALA A 745 47.02 -19.65 -18.60
C ALA A 745 47.46 -20.95 -19.32
N LYS A 746 47.37 -21.03 -20.66
CA LYS A 746 47.80 -22.17 -21.49
C LYS A 746 49.24 -22.11 -21.92
N GLN A 747 49.86 -20.94 -21.79
CA GLN A 747 51.25 -20.73 -22.27
C GLN A 747 52.28 -20.93 -21.13
N ASP A 748 53.07 -21.94 -21.18
CA ASP A 748 54.10 -22.27 -20.16
C ASP A 748 55.13 -21.15 -19.98
N THR A 749 55.29 -20.27 -20.96
CA THR A 749 56.21 -19.13 -20.91
C THR A 749 55.86 -18.11 -19.80
N TYR A 750 54.62 -17.97 -19.47
CA TYR A 750 54.15 -17.08 -18.38
C TYR A 750 54.33 -17.70 -16.97
N ARG A 751 54.54 -19.00 -16.87
CA ARG A 751 54.74 -19.73 -15.61
C ARG A 751 53.65 -19.50 -14.57
N ILE A 752 52.41 -19.32 -15.03
CA ILE A 752 51.25 -19.08 -14.19
C ILE A 752 50.03 -19.82 -14.74
N ASP A 753 49.51 -20.78 -13.98
CA ASP A 753 48.33 -21.59 -14.36
C ASP A 753 47.00 -20.82 -14.16
N SER A 754 47.00 -19.81 -13.30
CA SER A 754 45.80 -19.02 -12.93
C SER A 754 46.17 -17.54 -12.88
N PRO A 755 46.28 -16.86 -14.02
CA PRO A 755 46.66 -15.45 -14.07
C PRO A 755 45.55 -14.56 -13.43
N LEU A 756 46.02 -13.51 -12.73
CA LEU A 756 45.17 -12.56 -12.04
C LEU A 756 44.71 -11.46 -13.00
N LEU A 757 43.50 -11.04 -12.91
CA LEU A 757 43.01 -9.82 -13.51
C LEU A 757 42.42 -8.88 -12.44
N ILE A 758 42.86 -7.64 -12.41
CA ILE A 758 42.28 -6.58 -11.59
C ILE A 758 41.60 -5.59 -12.51
N ILE A 759 40.27 -5.40 -12.31
CA ILE A 759 39.52 -4.39 -13.02
C ILE A 759 39.28 -3.20 -12.10
N LEU A 760 39.65 -2.02 -12.51
CA LEU A 760 39.34 -0.75 -11.90
C LEU A 760 38.18 -0.11 -12.65
N SER A 761 37.29 0.54 -11.93
CA SER A 761 36.18 1.33 -12.50
C SER A 761 35.95 2.58 -11.68
N PRO A 762 35.12 3.54 -12.12
CA PRO A 762 34.84 4.74 -11.35
C PRO A 762 34.26 4.47 -9.96
N SER A 763 33.51 3.38 -9.78
CA SER A 763 32.76 3.07 -8.55
C SER A 763 33.33 1.93 -7.73
N PHE A 764 34.10 1.01 -8.30
CA PHE A 764 34.57 -0.18 -7.56
C PHE A 764 35.82 -0.84 -8.17
N GLU A 765 36.40 -1.75 -7.42
CA GLU A 765 37.53 -2.57 -7.77
C GLU A 765 37.15 -4.05 -7.72
N CYS A 766 37.74 -4.81 -8.62
CA CYS A 766 37.51 -6.24 -8.68
C CYS A 766 38.82 -6.98 -8.95
N ALA A 767 39.09 -8.01 -8.18
CA ALA A 767 40.20 -8.93 -8.46
C ALA A 767 39.62 -10.27 -8.90
N LEU A 768 40.12 -10.79 -10.01
CA LEU A 768 39.69 -12.06 -10.60
C LEU A 768 40.90 -12.94 -10.87
N THR A 769 40.70 -14.23 -10.84
CA THR A 769 41.67 -15.18 -11.35
C THR A 769 40.96 -16.27 -12.16
N ILE A 770 41.64 -16.85 -13.11
CA ILE A 770 41.15 -18.01 -13.86
C ILE A 770 41.31 -19.24 -13.00
N HIS A 771 40.22 -19.95 -12.80
CA HIS A 771 40.19 -21.10 -11.93
C HIS A 771 40.59 -22.39 -12.64
N ASP A 772 40.35 -22.49 -13.94
CA ASP A 772 40.73 -23.62 -14.78
C ASP A 772 41.06 -23.18 -16.22
N LYS A 773 41.59 -24.12 -17.00
CA LYS A 773 41.94 -23.91 -18.43
C LYS A 773 40.70 -23.68 -19.32
N ASN A 774 39.48 -23.77 -18.78
CA ASN A 774 38.22 -23.55 -19.50
C ASN A 774 37.68 -22.13 -19.37
N GLY A 775 38.39 -21.25 -18.66
CA GLY A 775 38.06 -19.83 -18.56
C GLY A 775 37.06 -19.49 -17.46
N GLN A 776 36.91 -20.33 -16.45
CA GLN A 776 36.07 -20.00 -15.30
C GLN A 776 36.80 -19.01 -14.39
N CYS A 777 36.18 -17.87 -14.11
CA CYS A 777 36.75 -16.80 -13.29
C CYS A 777 36.27 -16.92 -11.83
N VAL A 778 37.19 -16.74 -10.90
CA VAL A 778 36.94 -16.68 -9.45
C VAL A 778 37.30 -15.31 -8.93
N LYS A 779 36.45 -14.71 -8.12
CA LYS A 779 36.67 -13.39 -7.53
C LYS A 779 37.43 -13.52 -6.21
N LEU A 780 38.51 -12.72 -6.06
CA LEU A 780 39.36 -12.70 -4.88
C LEU A 780 39.28 -11.35 -4.17
N PRO A 781 39.23 -11.29 -2.83
CA PRO A 781 39.23 -10.05 -2.09
C PRO A 781 40.60 -9.38 -2.14
N ILE A 782 40.62 -8.05 -2.36
CA ILE A 782 41.80 -7.20 -2.35
C ILE A 782 42.08 -6.70 -0.94
N LYS A 783 43.34 -6.81 -0.49
CA LYS A 783 43.82 -6.22 0.75
C LYS A 783 45.00 -5.29 0.49
N LEU A 784 44.83 -4.00 0.82
CA LEU A 784 45.91 -3.05 0.74
C LEU A 784 46.85 -3.19 1.93
N VAL A 785 48.16 -3.21 1.68
CA VAL A 785 49.21 -3.33 2.71
C VAL A 785 50.24 -2.24 2.51
N ASP A 786 50.83 -1.80 3.62
CA ASP A 786 51.79 -0.69 3.57
C ASP A 786 53.20 -1.17 3.16
N ASP A 787 53.62 -2.40 3.53
CA ASP A 787 54.85 -3.06 3.13
C ASP A 787 54.65 -4.51 2.74
N ILE A 788 55.30 -4.93 1.67
CA ILE A 788 55.31 -6.33 1.17
C ILE A 788 56.72 -6.85 1.03
#